data_0126f50d72d5081940f5ad7e5f765edf
#
_entry.id   0126f50d72d5081940f5ad7e5f765edf
#
_cell.length_a   1.000
_cell.length_b   1.000
_cell.length_c   1.000
_cell.angle_alpha   90.00
_cell.angle_beta   90.00
_cell.angle_gamma   90.00
#
_symmetry.space_group_name_H-M   'P 1'
#
loop_
_entity.id
_entity.type
_entity.pdbx_description
1 polymer ?
#
loop_
_entity_poly.entity_id
_entity_poly.type
_entity_poly.pdbx_seq_one_letter_code
_entity_poly.pdbx_strand_id
1 'polypeptide(L)'
;GTGWKYAREVVIGCGIVAACIAWRFVAGGTQADAGPPAKPAAARPATLPPGMKPVAIVNGVEITHDQLAAECLARHGTSVLEAIVNRRIIEQACQQKGITVSSQDVEAEIDAISRRFNVPKDKYVELIQRERGVTAKQYADDIVWPMIALRRLSAADAEPTAEEIQEAFEKQFGPAVKARIIVTRTRQEAEDLRARAVAAPDEFPALARRHSVDVGSASADGWVQPIRLHSGEPQFDQAAFALQPGQISPVVQVADQFIVIKCEGHLPAAGVKPADVQPHLAADIRDAKLRKASGDAFRRLQDKARVENVLNDPAQSAANPGVAARVNGQPVALEQVRSACLERNGLEVLEILVTRTLIEQSLAREKQQVAQADVDAEIARAAESMGFKRPDGKADAEAWLRHVTGEEKVPLQHYLQDVVWPTVALKKLVGGVPVLQEDLDKAFAATFGPRSKCRVIVLDNQRRAQEVWQLARKTPTLENIGNLAETYSVDPTTRSLRGEVPPIRRWGGQPALEREAFALKPGELSGVVQVADRFMVLFCEGFTEPAQVSIAEVKDELHADLFEKKQRIEMARYFTHLRESATIDNLLAGTSQSPTKPAGRGQPGPGLPASTLTKIEAGELAKPRAGSAQPPASSAVVPASLDAPLTK
;
A
#
# COMPACT_ATOMS: atom_id res chain seq x y z
N GLY A 1 -25.56 -14.83 22.48
CA GLY A 1 -24.29 -14.71 23.18
C GLY A 1 -23.04 -15.04 22.34
N THR A 2 -23.14 -15.15 21.00
CA THR A 2 -21.99 -15.56 20.16
C THR A 2 -21.68 -14.57 19.01
N GLY A 3 -22.44 -13.52 18.85
CA GLY A 3 -22.24 -12.54 17.76
C GLY A 3 -21.29 -11.38 18.10
N TRP A 4 -20.89 -11.24 19.35
CA TRP A 4 -20.15 -10.04 19.81
C TRP A 4 -18.63 -10.18 19.78
N LYS A 5 -18.12 -11.41 19.79
CA LYS A 5 -16.66 -11.64 19.73
C LYS A 5 -16.02 -11.28 18.39
N TYR A 6 -16.75 -11.41 17.29
CA TYR A 6 -16.22 -11.14 15.94
C TYR A 6 -16.09 -9.65 15.55
N ALA A 7 -16.87 -8.77 16.18
CA ALA A 7 -16.77 -7.32 15.89
C ALA A 7 -15.54 -6.64 16.55
N ARG A 8 -14.94 -7.28 17.55
CA ARG A 8 -13.79 -6.77 18.30
C ARG A 8 -12.45 -7.08 17.64
N GLU A 9 -12.37 -8.22 16.92
CA GLU A 9 -11.10 -8.68 16.33
C GLU A 9 -10.64 -7.86 15.10
N VAL A 10 -11.56 -7.17 14.43
CA VAL A 10 -11.24 -6.40 13.21
C VAL A 10 -10.66 -5.00 13.52
N VAL A 11 -10.92 -4.45 14.70
CA VAL A 11 -10.55 -3.06 15.04
C VAL A 11 -9.19 -2.95 15.75
N ILE A 12 -8.73 -4.00 16.43
CA ILE A 12 -7.51 -3.97 17.25
C ILE A 12 -6.28 -4.45 16.49
N GLY A 13 -6.45 -5.31 15.49
CA GLY A 13 -5.35 -5.94 14.74
C GLY A 13 -4.55 -4.98 13.85
N CYS A 14 -5.15 -3.92 13.33
CA CYS A 14 -4.46 -2.99 12.43
C CYS A 14 -3.72 -1.85 13.14
N GLY A 15 -3.98 -1.63 14.44
CA GLY A 15 -3.50 -0.44 15.15
C GLY A 15 -2.01 -0.43 15.49
N ILE A 16 -1.35 -1.57 15.65
CA ILE A 16 0.05 -1.62 16.10
C ILE A 16 1.02 -1.60 14.92
N VAL A 17 0.72 -2.31 13.85
CA VAL A 17 1.54 -2.29 12.62
C VAL A 17 1.33 -0.98 11.86
N ALA A 18 0.10 -0.45 11.83
CA ALA A 18 -0.20 0.85 11.24
C ALA A 18 0.41 2.03 12.02
N ALA A 19 0.55 1.94 13.34
CA ALA A 19 1.25 2.98 14.13
C ALA A 19 2.75 3.06 13.80
N CYS A 20 3.39 1.93 13.48
CA CYS A 20 4.80 1.91 13.05
C CYS A 20 4.96 2.39 11.60
N ILE A 21 3.96 2.16 10.73
CA ILE A 21 3.94 2.63 9.34
C ILE A 21 3.47 4.10 9.28
N ALA A 22 2.50 4.50 10.10
CA ALA A 22 2.05 5.90 10.20
C ALA A 22 3.11 6.84 10.79
N TRP A 23 4.03 6.34 11.60
CA TRP A 23 5.21 7.08 12.03
C TRP A 23 6.15 7.45 10.89
N ARG A 24 6.17 6.68 9.79
CA ARG A 24 6.87 7.05 8.55
C ARG A 24 6.26 8.25 7.84
N PHE A 25 4.95 8.48 7.94
CA PHE A 25 4.24 9.54 7.21
C PHE A 25 4.12 10.87 7.95
N VAL A 26 4.27 10.91 9.27
CA VAL A 26 4.19 12.16 10.06
C VAL A 26 5.51 12.96 10.07
N ALA A 27 6.64 12.33 9.68
CA ALA A 27 7.93 13.02 9.55
C ALA A 27 8.13 13.78 8.22
N GLY A 28 7.20 13.67 7.28
CA GLY A 28 7.27 14.33 5.98
C GLY A 28 6.22 15.42 5.82
N GLY A 29 6.55 16.68 6.13
CA GLY A 29 5.80 17.79 5.57
C GLY A 29 5.44 18.94 6.49
N THR A 30 6.39 19.78 6.82
CA THR A 30 6.17 21.23 6.85
C THR A 30 7.39 21.89 6.21
N GLN A 31 7.20 22.41 4.98
CA GLN A 31 8.07 23.43 4.44
C GLN A 31 8.02 24.63 5.38
N ALA A 32 9.09 24.83 6.13
CA ALA A 32 9.34 26.08 6.83
C ALA A 32 10.09 27.01 5.86
N ASP A 33 9.57 28.21 5.68
CA ASP A 33 10.20 29.32 4.96
C ASP A 33 11.67 29.49 5.36
N ALA A 34 12.54 29.59 4.38
CA ALA A 34 13.96 29.82 4.55
C ALA A 34 14.16 31.24 5.12
N GLY A 35 14.51 31.31 6.39
CA GLY A 35 15.08 32.51 7.00
C GLY A 35 16.51 32.77 6.49
N PRO A 36 17.04 34.00 6.66
CA PRO A 36 18.31 34.41 6.07
C PRO A 36 19.51 33.60 6.61
N PRO A 37 20.61 33.45 5.81
CA PRO A 37 21.71 32.56 6.13
C PRO A 37 22.43 32.97 7.41
N ALA A 38 22.62 32.01 8.30
CA ALA A 38 23.37 32.15 9.54
C ALA A 38 24.88 32.33 9.26
N LYS A 39 25.54 33.17 10.07
CA LYS A 39 26.98 33.44 10.05
C LYS A 39 27.81 32.15 10.12
N PRO A 40 28.99 32.11 9.45
CA PRO A 40 29.85 30.94 9.46
C PRO A 40 30.38 30.64 10.87
N ALA A 41 30.15 29.40 11.29
CA ALA A 41 30.64 28.88 12.56
C ALA A 41 32.17 28.70 12.50
N ALA A 42 32.82 28.91 13.64
CA ALA A 42 34.25 28.88 13.85
C ALA A 42 34.89 27.57 13.39
N ALA A 43 36.12 27.70 12.88
CA ALA A 43 36.93 26.61 12.33
C ALA A 43 37.07 25.43 13.31
N ARG A 44 36.72 24.23 12.84
CA ARG A 44 36.92 22.95 13.55
C ARG A 44 38.37 22.48 13.44
N PRO A 45 38.95 21.87 14.49
CA PRO A 45 40.28 21.28 14.43
C PRO A 45 40.28 19.94 13.68
N ALA A 46 41.42 19.67 13.08
CA ALA A 46 41.95 18.41 12.53
C ALA A 46 40.98 17.33 12.02
N THR A 47 41.17 16.99 10.76
CA THR A 47 40.46 15.92 10.02
C THR A 47 40.56 14.57 10.73
N LEU A 48 39.44 14.14 11.35
CA LEU A 48 39.25 12.76 11.80
C LEU A 48 39.35 11.78 10.60
N PRO A 49 39.78 10.52 10.82
CA PRO A 49 39.71 9.48 9.82
C PRO A 49 38.32 9.39 9.21
N PRO A 50 38.18 8.99 7.93
CA PRO A 50 36.88 9.02 7.24
C PRO A 50 35.73 8.30 7.98
N GLY A 51 35.99 7.20 8.68
CA GLY A 51 35.00 6.43 9.42
C GLY A 51 34.57 7.02 10.77
N MET A 52 35.35 7.97 11.33
CA MET A 52 35.06 8.66 12.59
C MET A 52 34.38 10.01 12.42
N LYS A 53 34.08 10.43 11.19
CA LYS A 53 33.37 11.69 10.97
C LYS A 53 31.94 11.56 11.46
N PRO A 54 31.43 12.49 12.29
CA PRO A 54 30.04 12.48 12.69
C PRO A 54 29.12 12.74 11.47
N VAL A 55 28.05 11.98 11.37
CA VAL A 55 26.97 12.17 10.40
C VAL A 55 25.76 12.86 11.04
N ALA A 56 25.65 12.77 12.37
CA ALA A 56 24.74 13.58 13.16
C ALA A 56 25.28 13.80 14.57
N ILE A 57 24.78 14.84 15.25
CA ILE A 57 25.04 15.12 16.67
C ILE A 57 23.72 15.31 17.36
N VAL A 58 23.45 14.53 18.41
CA VAL A 58 22.19 14.55 19.17
C VAL A 58 22.49 14.92 20.61
N ASN A 59 22.10 16.13 21.03
CA ASN A 59 22.41 16.69 22.37
C ASN A 59 23.91 16.54 22.73
N GLY A 60 24.81 16.75 21.76
CA GLY A 60 26.25 16.62 21.95
C GLY A 60 26.82 15.21 21.81
N VAL A 61 26.00 14.18 21.62
CA VAL A 61 26.44 12.81 21.32
C VAL A 61 26.56 12.64 19.82
N GLU A 62 27.73 12.20 19.36
CA GLU A 62 28.02 12.00 17.94
C GLU A 62 27.52 10.64 17.47
N ILE A 63 26.85 10.60 16.32
CA ILE A 63 26.59 9.40 15.52
C ILE A 63 27.60 9.40 14.38
N THR A 64 28.47 8.39 14.33
CA THR A 64 29.53 8.33 13.35
C THR A 64 29.07 7.72 12.02
N HIS A 65 29.85 8.01 10.95
CA HIS A 65 29.65 7.40 9.65
C HIS A 65 29.71 5.87 9.71
N ASP A 66 30.63 5.30 10.50
CA ASP A 66 30.76 3.85 10.62
C ASP A 66 29.58 3.20 11.34
N GLN A 67 29.03 3.86 12.37
CA GLN A 67 27.81 3.38 13.03
C GLN A 67 26.63 3.37 12.06
N LEU A 68 26.47 4.45 11.28
CA LEU A 68 25.41 4.52 10.28
C LEU A 68 25.62 3.46 9.18
N ALA A 69 26.84 3.29 8.68
CA ALA A 69 27.14 2.30 7.66
C ALA A 69 26.91 0.86 8.13
N ALA A 70 27.27 0.56 9.37
CA ALA A 70 27.04 -0.75 9.97
C ALA A 70 25.53 -1.03 10.12
N GLU A 71 24.75 -0.06 10.60
CA GLU A 71 23.30 -0.20 10.73
C GLU A 71 22.60 -0.31 9.36
N CYS A 72 23.02 0.50 8.36
CA CYS A 72 22.54 0.40 6.99
C CYS A 72 22.84 -0.98 6.37
N LEU A 73 24.04 -1.50 6.59
CA LEU A 73 24.43 -2.83 6.10
C LEU A 73 23.62 -3.93 6.77
N ALA A 74 23.43 -3.86 8.09
CA ALA A 74 22.63 -4.84 8.83
C ALA A 74 21.17 -4.89 8.35
N ARG A 75 20.60 -3.74 8.00
CA ARG A 75 19.20 -3.63 7.58
C ARG A 75 18.97 -3.95 6.11
N HIS A 76 19.82 -3.44 5.25
CA HIS A 76 19.60 -3.40 3.81
C HIS A 76 20.67 -4.16 3.02
N GLY A 77 21.71 -4.67 3.69
CA GLY A 77 22.87 -5.30 3.05
C GLY A 77 22.50 -6.44 2.12
N THR A 78 21.58 -7.31 2.54
CA THR A 78 21.15 -8.46 1.72
C THR A 78 20.47 -8.02 0.42
N SER A 79 19.50 -7.12 0.51
CA SER A 79 18.75 -6.64 -0.68
C SER A 79 19.62 -5.80 -1.62
N VAL A 80 20.51 -4.97 -1.05
CA VAL A 80 21.45 -4.17 -1.84
C VAL A 80 22.49 -5.06 -2.51
N LEU A 81 23.02 -6.07 -1.80
CA LEU A 81 23.94 -7.05 -2.37
C LEU A 81 23.30 -7.80 -3.53
N GLU A 82 22.04 -8.24 -3.39
CA GLU A 82 21.31 -8.92 -4.45
C GLU A 82 21.18 -8.05 -5.70
N ALA A 83 20.85 -6.76 -5.55
CA ALA A 83 20.80 -5.82 -6.66
C ALA A 83 22.19 -5.67 -7.35
N ILE A 84 23.27 -5.56 -6.58
CA ILE A 84 24.64 -5.46 -7.10
C ILE A 84 25.03 -6.75 -7.83
N VAL A 85 24.71 -7.93 -7.27
CA VAL A 85 24.98 -9.24 -7.89
C VAL A 85 24.24 -9.37 -9.20
N ASN A 86 22.95 -9.05 -9.25
CA ASN A 86 22.14 -9.11 -10.46
C ASN A 86 22.70 -8.17 -11.55
N ARG A 87 23.05 -6.95 -11.18
CA ARG A 87 23.72 -6.03 -12.10
C ARG A 87 25.03 -6.58 -12.63
N ARG A 88 25.88 -7.15 -11.75
CA ARG A 88 27.17 -7.76 -12.15
C ARG A 88 27.01 -8.90 -13.12
N ILE A 89 25.99 -9.76 -12.94
CA ILE A 89 25.67 -10.85 -13.85
C ILE A 89 25.34 -10.32 -15.25
N ILE A 90 24.52 -9.28 -15.33
CA ILE A 90 24.15 -8.63 -16.60
C ILE A 90 25.36 -7.94 -17.25
N GLU A 91 26.16 -7.22 -16.46
CA GLU A 91 27.39 -6.55 -16.94
C GLU A 91 28.36 -7.55 -17.56
N GLN A 92 28.60 -8.68 -16.91
CA GLN A 92 29.48 -9.75 -17.44
C GLN A 92 28.93 -10.32 -18.75
N ALA A 93 27.63 -10.53 -18.85
CA ALA A 93 27.00 -11.02 -20.09
C ALA A 93 27.10 -9.98 -21.23
N CYS A 94 26.93 -8.70 -20.92
CA CYS A 94 27.13 -7.62 -21.88
C CYS A 94 28.58 -7.55 -22.37
N GLN A 95 29.57 -7.63 -21.45
CA GLN A 95 31.00 -7.65 -21.80
C GLN A 95 31.36 -8.80 -22.73
N GLN A 96 30.85 -10.02 -22.45
CA GLN A 96 31.08 -11.20 -23.31
C GLN A 96 30.55 -11.03 -24.73
N LYS A 97 29.47 -10.26 -24.91
CA LYS A 97 28.86 -9.99 -26.24
C LYS A 97 29.27 -8.64 -26.83
N GLY A 98 30.18 -7.87 -26.20
CA GLY A 98 30.59 -6.55 -26.68
C GLY A 98 29.47 -5.50 -26.62
N ILE A 99 28.46 -5.69 -25.76
CA ILE A 99 27.34 -4.76 -25.60
C ILE A 99 27.69 -3.71 -24.54
N THR A 100 27.48 -2.45 -24.87
CA THR A 100 27.66 -1.32 -23.94
C THR A 100 26.34 -0.59 -23.75
N VAL A 101 26.09 -0.10 -22.53
CA VAL A 101 24.97 0.77 -22.20
C VAL A 101 25.53 2.02 -21.53
N SER A 102 25.45 3.15 -22.23
CA SER A 102 25.98 4.43 -21.76
C SER A 102 24.97 5.16 -20.87
N SER A 103 25.44 6.18 -20.12
CA SER A 103 24.57 7.08 -19.39
C SER A 103 23.60 7.83 -20.31
N GLN A 104 24.02 8.16 -21.54
CA GLN A 104 23.15 8.79 -22.53
C GLN A 104 21.99 7.86 -22.95
N ASP A 105 22.24 6.54 -23.09
CA ASP A 105 21.19 5.58 -23.39
C ASP A 105 20.14 5.56 -22.27
N VAL A 106 20.59 5.57 -21.02
CA VAL A 106 19.72 5.58 -19.83
C VAL A 106 18.89 6.86 -19.78
N GLU A 107 19.53 8.01 -19.97
CA GLU A 107 18.84 9.30 -20.01
C GLU A 107 17.79 9.39 -21.12
N ALA A 108 18.13 8.91 -22.32
CA ALA A 108 17.23 8.88 -23.47
C ALA A 108 16.03 7.94 -23.23
N GLU A 109 16.24 6.80 -22.57
CA GLU A 109 15.15 5.88 -22.24
C GLU A 109 14.22 6.48 -21.17
N ILE A 110 14.75 7.13 -20.13
CA ILE A 110 13.93 7.83 -19.12
C ILE A 110 13.06 8.90 -19.77
N ASP A 111 13.64 9.67 -20.70
CA ASP A 111 12.91 10.68 -21.46
C ASP A 111 11.82 10.04 -22.37
N ALA A 112 12.13 8.93 -23.03
CA ALA A 112 11.16 8.18 -23.82
C ALA A 112 10.00 7.65 -22.97
N ILE A 113 10.29 7.11 -21.79
CA ILE A 113 9.27 6.62 -20.84
C ILE A 113 8.40 7.80 -20.39
N SER A 114 8.99 8.91 -19.97
CA SER A 114 8.23 10.08 -19.48
C SER A 114 7.28 10.65 -20.54
N ARG A 115 7.71 10.66 -21.82
CA ARG A 115 6.86 11.07 -22.95
C ARG A 115 5.65 10.15 -23.17
N ARG A 116 5.81 8.83 -22.97
CA ARG A 116 4.68 7.87 -23.06
C ARG A 116 3.58 8.19 -22.05
N PHE A 117 3.96 8.69 -20.86
CA PHE A 117 3.01 9.14 -19.84
C PHE A 117 2.56 10.60 -20.01
N ASN A 118 3.03 11.29 -21.05
CA ASN A 118 2.76 12.72 -21.30
C ASN A 118 3.14 13.61 -20.10
N VAL A 119 4.25 13.29 -19.43
CA VAL A 119 4.79 14.00 -18.26
C VAL A 119 6.22 14.48 -18.57
N PRO A 120 6.60 15.71 -18.22
CA PRO A 120 7.99 16.16 -18.32
C PRO A 120 8.92 15.26 -17.49
N LYS A 121 10.14 14.99 -18.00
CA LYS A 121 11.11 14.08 -17.38
C LYS A 121 11.34 14.36 -15.89
N ASP A 122 11.58 15.63 -15.54
CA ASP A 122 11.85 16.02 -14.15
C ASP A 122 10.66 15.70 -13.24
N LYS A 123 9.44 15.96 -13.70
CA LYS A 123 8.20 15.64 -12.99
C LYS A 123 7.95 14.13 -12.89
N TYR A 124 8.33 13.39 -13.92
CA TYR A 124 8.25 11.93 -13.90
C TYR A 124 9.19 11.34 -12.84
N VAL A 125 10.44 11.80 -12.78
CA VAL A 125 11.42 11.36 -11.78
C VAL A 125 10.99 11.73 -10.36
N GLU A 126 10.48 12.96 -10.16
CA GLU A 126 9.91 13.40 -8.89
C GLU A 126 8.72 12.51 -8.45
N LEU A 127 7.85 12.13 -9.39
CA LEU A 127 6.73 11.24 -9.14
C LEU A 127 7.21 9.84 -8.71
N ILE A 128 8.20 9.27 -9.40
CA ILE A 128 8.79 7.97 -9.03
C ILE A 128 9.39 8.03 -7.62
N GLN A 129 10.11 9.10 -7.30
CA GLN A 129 10.69 9.29 -5.97
C GLN A 129 9.60 9.37 -4.89
N ARG A 130 8.54 10.13 -5.13
CA ARG A 130 7.44 10.31 -4.18
C ARG A 130 6.61 9.05 -3.99
N GLU A 131 6.22 8.38 -5.08
CA GLU A 131 5.28 7.25 -5.02
C GLU A 131 5.96 5.90 -4.69
N ARG A 132 7.25 5.76 -5.07
CA ARG A 132 7.99 4.51 -4.90
C ARG A 132 9.18 4.60 -3.95
N GLY A 133 9.52 5.79 -3.46
CA GLY A 133 10.68 6.01 -2.58
C GLY A 133 12.03 5.74 -3.26
N VAL A 134 12.08 5.71 -4.60
CA VAL A 134 13.28 5.38 -5.38
C VAL A 134 13.91 6.67 -5.90
N THR A 135 15.19 6.91 -5.58
CA THR A 135 15.89 8.09 -6.08
C THR A 135 16.09 8.04 -7.60
N ALA A 136 16.33 9.19 -8.23
CA ALA A 136 16.64 9.27 -9.67
C ALA A 136 17.78 8.34 -10.07
N LYS A 137 18.84 8.29 -9.26
CA LYS A 137 20.00 7.44 -9.50
C LYS A 137 19.67 5.95 -9.37
N GLN A 138 18.93 5.57 -8.34
CA GLN A 138 18.45 4.18 -8.19
C GLN A 138 17.57 3.76 -9.37
N TYR A 139 16.68 4.64 -9.81
CA TYR A 139 15.83 4.37 -10.98
C TYR A 139 16.66 4.13 -12.24
N ALA A 140 17.67 4.99 -12.48
CA ALA A 140 18.57 4.86 -13.61
C ALA A 140 19.42 3.58 -13.54
N ASP A 141 20.03 3.32 -12.38
CA ASP A 141 21.02 2.25 -12.20
C ASP A 141 20.40 0.86 -12.01
N ASP A 142 19.31 0.75 -11.27
CA ASP A 142 18.76 -0.54 -10.85
C ASP A 142 17.58 -0.98 -11.72
N ILE A 143 16.95 -0.05 -12.47
CA ILE A 143 15.77 -0.36 -13.27
C ILE A 143 16.04 -0.12 -14.76
N VAL A 144 16.43 1.10 -15.14
CA VAL A 144 16.52 1.48 -16.56
C VAL A 144 17.76 0.85 -17.22
N TRP A 145 18.91 0.93 -16.60
CA TRP A 145 20.14 0.35 -17.15
C TRP A 145 20.03 -1.19 -17.39
N PRO A 146 19.55 -2.02 -16.41
CA PRO A 146 19.34 -3.45 -16.65
C PRO A 146 18.33 -3.74 -17.75
N MET A 147 17.26 -2.95 -17.82
CA MET A 147 16.24 -3.09 -18.86
C MET A 147 16.83 -2.88 -20.26
N ILE A 148 17.63 -1.84 -20.47
CA ILE A 148 18.30 -1.59 -21.76
C ILE A 148 19.29 -2.71 -22.07
N ALA A 149 20.10 -3.11 -21.08
CA ALA A 149 21.09 -4.15 -21.22
C ALA A 149 20.47 -5.50 -21.66
N LEU A 150 19.41 -5.93 -20.97
CA LEU A 150 18.68 -7.15 -21.28
C LEU A 150 17.98 -7.07 -22.64
N ARG A 151 17.40 -5.95 -23.02
CA ARG A 151 16.84 -5.73 -24.36
C ARG A 151 17.91 -5.89 -25.44
N ARG A 152 19.12 -5.30 -25.26
CA ARG A 152 20.23 -5.45 -26.21
C ARG A 152 20.75 -6.88 -26.27
N LEU A 153 20.83 -7.57 -25.13
CA LEU A 153 21.22 -8.98 -25.06
C LEU A 153 20.26 -9.92 -25.78
N SER A 154 18.98 -9.57 -25.86
CA SER A 154 17.88 -10.38 -26.39
C SER A 154 17.37 -9.89 -27.75
N ALA A 155 17.98 -8.87 -28.34
CA ALA A 155 17.48 -8.23 -29.56
C ALA A 155 17.30 -9.22 -30.72
N ALA A 156 18.25 -10.15 -30.89
CA ALA A 156 18.19 -11.15 -31.96
C ALA A 156 17.02 -12.13 -31.80
N ASP A 157 16.60 -12.42 -30.57
CA ASP A 157 15.49 -13.34 -30.25
C ASP A 157 14.11 -12.67 -30.40
N ALA A 158 14.06 -11.37 -30.68
CA ALA A 158 12.84 -10.57 -30.68
C ALA A 158 12.37 -10.12 -32.07
N GLU A 159 13.10 -10.44 -33.13
CA GLU A 159 12.67 -10.06 -34.48
C GLU A 159 11.37 -10.77 -34.84
N PRO A 160 10.34 -10.05 -35.29
CA PRO A 160 9.08 -10.65 -35.74
C PRO A 160 9.26 -11.36 -37.06
N THR A 161 8.66 -12.53 -37.19
CA THR A 161 8.60 -13.24 -38.47
C THR A 161 7.47 -12.69 -39.34
N ALA A 162 7.53 -12.94 -40.65
CA ALA A 162 6.45 -12.53 -41.55
C ALA A 162 5.12 -13.22 -41.19
N GLU A 163 5.19 -14.45 -40.70
CA GLU A 163 4.03 -15.22 -40.22
C GLU A 163 3.38 -14.60 -38.99
N GLU A 164 4.17 -14.23 -37.99
CA GLU A 164 3.67 -13.53 -36.79
C GLU A 164 2.99 -12.19 -37.13
N ILE A 165 3.55 -11.45 -38.10
CA ILE A 165 2.96 -10.19 -38.57
C ILE A 165 1.63 -10.46 -39.28
N GLN A 166 1.55 -11.51 -40.10
CA GLN A 166 0.32 -11.91 -40.80
C GLN A 166 -0.76 -12.35 -39.79
N GLU A 167 -0.41 -13.19 -38.83
CA GLU A 167 -1.32 -13.59 -37.73
C GLU A 167 -1.86 -12.40 -36.95
N ALA A 168 -0.99 -11.44 -36.57
CA ALA A 168 -1.39 -10.22 -35.87
C ALA A 168 -2.32 -9.37 -36.74
N PHE A 169 -2.07 -9.28 -38.04
CA PHE A 169 -2.95 -8.60 -38.97
C PHE A 169 -4.33 -9.27 -39.06
N GLU A 170 -4.38 -10.60 -39.22
CA GLU A 170 -5.64 -11.35 -39.25
C GLU A 170 -6.41 -11.27 -37.95
N LYS A 171 -5.72 -11.32 -36.82
CA LYS A 171 -6.31 -11.14 -35.49
C LYS A 171 -6.96 -9.75 -35.31
N GLN A 172 -6.36 -8.69 -35.86
CA GLN A 172 -6.83 -7.32 -35.62
C GLN A 172 -7.77 -6.81 -36.72
N PHE A 173 -7.51 -7.14 -37.98
CA PHE A 173 -8.17 -6.59 -39.16
C PHE A 173 -8.83 -7.64 -40.05
N GLY A 174 -8.61 -8.93 -39.80
CA GLY A 174 -9.16 -10.03 -40.58
C GLY A 174 -10.68 -10.13 -40.51
N PRO A 175 -11.26 -11.04 -41.28
CA PRO A 175 -12.69 -11.32 -41.18
C PRO A 175 -13.07 -11.77 -39.78
N ALA A 176 -14.32 -11.61 -39.38
CA ALA A 176 -14.78 -11.99 -38.08
C ALA A 176 -16.15 -12.68 -38.14
N VAL A 177 -16.44 -13.52 -37.15
CA VAL A 177 -17.71 -14.20 -36.99
C VAL A 177 -18.48 -13.50 -35.87
N LYS A 178 -19.67 -12.98 -36.19
CA LYS A 178 -20.66 -12.55 -35.19
C LYS A 178 -21.26 -13.81 -34.59
N ALA A 179 -21.10 -14.00 -33.30
CA ALA A 179 -21.54 -15.22 -32.65
C ALA A 179 -22.18 -14.96 -31.29
N ARG A 180 -23.01 -15.92 -30.91
CA ARG A 180 -23.45 -16.13 -29.52
C ARG A 180 -22.82 -17.40 -28.99
N ILE A 181 -22.55 -17.44 -27.70
CA ILE A 181 -21.99 -18.61 -27.04
C ILE A 181 -22.82 -19.02 -25.82
N ILE A 182 -22.76 -20.31 -25.51
CA ILE A 182 -23.17 -20.87 -24.23
C ILE A 182 -21.95 -21.56 -23.64
N VAL A 183 -21.55 -21.19 -22.43
CA VAL A 183 -20.40 -21.77 -21.73
C VAL A 183 -20.90 -22.59 -20.56
N THR A 184 -20.42 -23.84 -20.44
CA THR A 184 -20.77 -24.74 -19.35
C THR A 184 -19.54 -25.34 -18.68
N ARG A 185 -19.71 -25.93 -17.50
CA ARG A 185 -18.62 -26.59 -16.77
C ARG A 185 -18.45 -28.05 -17.16
N THR A 186 -19.47 -28.66 -17.73
CA THR A 186 -19.44 -30.07 -18.10
C THR A 186 -19.81 -30.27 -19.57
N ARG A 187 -19.20 -31.27 -20.20
CA ARG A 187 -19.51 -31.64 -21.57
C ARG A 187 -20.98 -32.07 -21.73
N GLN A 188 -21.52 -32.80 -20.76
CA GLN A 188 -22.90 -33.29 -20.79
C GLN A 188 -23.91 -32.13 -20.87
N GLU A 189 -23.75 -31.12 -20.02
CA GLU A 189 -24.61 -29.91 -20.05
C GLU A 189 -24.50 -29.19 -21.41
N ALA A 190 -23.27 -29.09 -21.96
CA ALA A 190 -23.08 -28.47 -23.26
C ALA A 190 -23.78 -29.24 -24.39
N GLU A 191 -23.72 -30.58 -24.39
CA GLU A 191 -24.39 -31.45 -25.40
C GLU A 191 -25.91 -31.32 -25.27
N ASP A 192 -26.46 -31.34 -24.05
CA ASP A 192 -27.90 -31.19 -23.80
C ASP A 192 -28.41 -29.82 -24.25
N LEU A 193 -27.66 -28.75 -23.95
CA LEU A 193 -28.02 -27.40 -24.37
C LEU A 193 -27.87 -27.23 -25.89
N ARG A 194 -26.82 -27.84 -26.47
CA ARG A 194 -26.68 -27.88 -27.92
C ARG A 194 -27.84 -28.59 -28.62
N ALA A 195 -28.26 -29.73 -28.11
CA ALA A 195 -29.41 -30.49 -28.70
C ALA A 195 -30.67 -29.64 -28.68
N ARG A 196 -30.96 -28.92 -27.55
CA ARG A 196 -32.08 -28.00 -27.45
C ARG A 196 -31.94 -26.81 -28.39
N ALA A 197 -30.77 -26.24 -28.48
CA ALA A 197 -30.48 -25.09 -29.36
C ALA A 197 -30.60 -25.48 -30.86
N VAL A 198 -30.21 -26.68 -31.23
CA VAL A 198 -30.39 -27.17 -32.61
C VAL A 198 -31.84 -27.43 -32.94
N ALA A 199 -32.65 -27.94 -31.98
CA ALA A 199 -34.09 -28.15 -32.14
C ALA A 199 -34.89 -26.84 -32.23
N ALA A 200 -34.45 -25.81 -31.51
CA ALA A 200 -35.07 -24.47 -31.47
C ALA A 200 -33.99 -23.36 -31.50
N PRO A 201 -33.44 -23.02 -32.67
CA PRO A 201 -32.34 -22.03 -32.76
C PRO A 201 -32.64 -20.63 -32.24
N ASP A 202 -33.91 -20.25 -32.23
CA ASP A 202 -34.39 -18.96 -31.71
C ASP A 202 -34.38 -18.89 -30.19
N GLU A 203 -34.31 -20.02 -29.48
CA GLU A 203 -34.18 -20.08 -28.04
C GLU A 203 -32.74 -19.92 -27.55
N PHE A 204 -31.76 -19.92 -28.44
CA PHE A 204 -30.34 -19.81 -28.06
C PHE A 204 -30.04 -18.64 -27.12
N PRO A 205 -30.56 -17.41 -27.34
CA PRO A 205 -30.37 -16.29 -26.41
C PRO A 205 -30.88 -16.58 -25.00
N ALA A 206 -32.04 -17.22 -24.90
CA ALA A 206 -32.67 -17.57 -23.61
C ALA A 206 -31.89 -18.68 -22.89
N LEU A 207 -31.37 -19.66 -23.65
CA LEU A 207 -30.52 -20.71 -23.13
C LEU A 207 -29.18 -20.14 -22.62
N ALA A 208 -28.57 -19.25 -23.36
CA ALA A 208 -27.34 -18.56 -22.95
C ALA A 208 -27.55 -17.80 -21.64
N ARG A 209 -28.60 -16.99 -21.55
CA ARG A 209 -28.95 -16.20 -20.37
C ARG A 209 -29.15 -17.05 -19.11
N ARG A 210 -29.78 -18.24 -19.26
CA ARG A 210 -30.17 -19.10 -18.13
C ARG A 210 -29.07 -20.07 -17.71
N HIS A 211 -28.26 -20.54 -18.63
CA HIS A 211 -27.38 -21.68 -18.40
C HIS A 211 -25.90 -21.40 -18.62
N SER A 212 -25.53 -20.29 -19.30
CA SER A 212 -24.12 -19.98 -19.48
C SER A 212 -23.48 -19.61 -18.14
N VAL A 213 -22.34 -20.23 -17.82
CA VAL A 213 -21.57 -19.92 -16.60
C VAL A 213 -20.69 -18.68 -16.80
N ASP A 214 -20.47 -18.24 -18.01
CA ASP A 214 -19.84 -16.96 -18.30
C ASP A 214 -20.85 -15.83 -18.16
N VAL A 215 -20.69 -15.05 -17.08
CA VAL A 215 -21.62 -13.98 -16.71
C VAL A 215 -21.70 -12.89 -17.79
N GLY A 216 -20.58 -12.63 -18.48
CA GLY A 216 -20.51 -11.60 -19.53
C GLY A 216 -21.43 -11.93 -20.69
N SER A 217 -21.25 -13.10 -21.31
CA SER A 217 -22.07 -13.56 -22.42
C SER A 217 -23.51 -13.87 -22.00
N ALA A 218 -23.71 -14.45 -20.80
CA ALA A 218 -25.04 -14.73 -20.27
C ALA A 218 -25.91 -13.45 -20.19
N SER A 219 -25.36 -12.37 -19.63
CA SER A 219 -26.07 -11.09 -19.49
C SER A 219 -26.36 -10.41 -20.84
N ALA A 220 -25.58 -10.73 -21.87
CA ALA A 220 -25.71 -10.23 -23.23
C ALA A 220 -26.43 -11.23 -24.17
N ASP A 221 -27.27 -12.14 -23.65
CA ASP A 221 -28.00 -13.12 -24.46
C ASP A 221 -27.07 -14.01 -25.32
N GLY A 222 -25.91 -14.32 -24.81
CA GLY A 222 -24.88 -15.09 -25.47
C GLY A 222 -23.94 -14.29 -26.38
N TRP A 223 -24.20 -13.01 -26.63
CA TRP A 223 -23.34 -12.20 -27.48
C TRP A 223 -21.92 -12.08 -26.94
N VAL A 224 -20.97 -12.25 -27.86
CA VAL A 224 -19.55 -12.00 -27.61
C VAL A 224 -19.00 -11.01 -28.64
N GLN A 225 -17.82 -10.46 -28.36
CA GLN A 225 -17.09 -9.70 -29.37
C GLN A 225 -16.92 -10.55 -30.64
N PRO A 226 -16.97 -9.96 -31.83
CA PRO A 226 -16.78 -10.71 -33.07
C PRO A 226 -15.50 -11.55 -33.01
N ILE A 227 -15.64 -12.86 -33.22
CA ILE A 227 -14.55 -13.82 -33.15
C ILE A 227 -13.68 -13.68 -34.40
N ARG A 228 -12.39 -13.49 -34.22
CA ARG A 228 -11.38 -13.45 -35.27
C ARG A 228 -10.44 -14.65 -35.15
N LEU A 229 -9.74 -14.96 -36.22
CA LEU A 229 -8.66 -15.97 -36.20
C LEU A 229 -7.53 -15.49 -35.25
N HIS A 230 -6.80 -16.45 -34.72
CA HIS A 230 -5.65 -16.21 -33.81
C HIS A 230 -6.05 -15.53 -32.48
N SER A 231 -7.27 -15.82 -31.98
CA SER A 231 -7.74 -15.29 -30.67
C SER A 231 -6.95 -15.86 -29.48
N GLY A 232 -6.23 -16.95 -29.70
CA GLY A 232 -5.48 -17.70 -28.69
C GLY A 232 -6.03 -19.11 -28.44
N GLU A 233 -7.21 -19.43 -28.99
CA GLU A 233 -7.88 -20.73 -28.86
C GLU A 233 -8.21 -21.30 -30.25
N PRO A 234 -7.24 -21.98 -30.90
CA PRO A 234 -7.40 -22.40 -32.30
C PRO A 234 -8.64 -23.24 -32.57
N GLN A 235 -9.02 -24.14 -31.64
CA GLN A 235 -10.19 -24.99 -31.80
C GLN A 235 -11.50 -24.17 -31.77
N PHE A 236 -11.54 -23.14 -30.95
CA PHE A 236 -12.68 -22.24 -30.87
C PHE A 236 -12.81 -21.38 -32.13
N ASP A 237 -11.69 -20.82 -32.60
CA ASP A 237 -11.66 -20.01 -33.80
C ASP A 237 -12.10 -20.84 -35.03
N GLN A 238 -11.50 -22.02 -35.21
CA GLN A 238 -11.83 -22.93 -36.32
C GLN A 238 -13.31 -23.36 -36.29
N ALA A 239 -13.82 -23.70 -35.10
CA ALA A 239 -15.23 -24.08 -34.95
C ALA A 239 -16.17 -22.92 -35.33
N ALA A 240 -15.84 -21.67 -34.90
CA ALA A 240 -16.64 -20.51 -35.25
C ALA A 240 -16.63 -20.20 -36.76
N PHE A 241 -15.45 -20.26 -37.40
CA PHE A 241 -15.31 -19.96 -38.83
C PHE A 241 -15.86 -21.05 -39.75
N ALA A 242 -16.02 -22.29 -39.26
CA ALA A 242 -16.63 -23.37 -40.02
C ALA A 242 -18.16 -23.25 -40.14
N LEU A 243 -18.80 -22.38 -39.33
CA LEU A 243 -20.26 -22.25 -39.29
C LEU A 243 -20.77 -21.28 -40.36
N GLN A 244 -21.89 -21.63 -40.99
CA GLN A 244 -22.69 -20.73 -41.79
C GLN A 244 -23.63 -19.92 -40.86
N PRO A 245 -24.11 -18.74 -41.27
CA PRO A 245 -25.09 -17.99 -40.51
C PRO A 245 -26.30 -18.85 -40.11
N GLY A 246 -26.67 -18.80 -38.81
CA GLY A 246 -27.71 -19.60 -38.21
C GLY A 246 -27.28 -21.00 -37.73
N GLN A 247 -26.10 -21.50 -38.11
CA GLN A 247 -25.61 -22.81 -37.68
C GLN A 247 -25.06 -22.78 -36.23
N ILE A 248 -25.13 -23.94 -35.59
CA ILE A 248 -24.68 -24.16 -34.19
C ILE A 248 -23.54 -25.20 -34.25
N SER A 249 -22.44 -24.89 -33.55
CA SER A 249 -21.24 -25.75 -33.54
C SER A 249 -21.47 -27.05 -32.77
N PRO A 250 -20.63 -28.09 -33.02
CA PRO A 250 -20.36 -29.10 -31.99
C PRO A 250 -19.87 -28.44 -30.69
N VAL A 251 -19.88 -29.20 -29.58
CA VAL A 251 -19.30 -28.75 -28.32
C VAL A 251 -17.79 -28.59 -28.48
N VAL A 252 -17.28 -27.40 -28.21
CA VAL A 252 -15.87 -27.06 -28.26
C VAL A 252 -15.34 -27.02 -26.84
N GLN A 253 -14.24 -27.68 -26.56
CA GLN A 253 -13.58 -27.60 -25.26
C GLN A 253 -12.49 -26.51 -25.30
N VAL A 254 -12.57 -25.59 -24.36
CA VAL A 254 -11.57 -24.53 -24.14
C VAL A 254 -11.15 -24.56 -22.67
N ALA A 255 -9.92 -24.93 -22.42
CA ALA A 255 -9.41 -25.21 -21.07
C ALA A 255 -10.31 -26.21 -20.31
N ASP A 256 -10.89 -25.79 -19.19
CA ASP A 256 -11.80 -26.59 -18.34
C ASP A 256 -13.29 -26.33 -18.64
N GLN A 257 -13.61 -25.60 -19.71
CA GLN A 257 -14.97 -25.22 -20.07
C GLN A 257 -15.40 -25.83 -21.40
N PHE A 258 -16.71 -25.94 -21.60
CA PHE A 258 -17.32 -26.46 -22.82
C PHE A 258 -18.25 -25.41 -23.42
N ILE A 259 -18.02 -25.11 -24.70
CA ILE A 259 -18.66 -23.98 -25.38
C ILE A 259 -19.47 -24.49 -26.57
N VAL A 260 -20.68 -23.97 -26.71
CA VAL A 260 -21.52 -24.10 -27.91
C VAL A 260 -21.61 -22.72 -28.56
N ILE A 261 -21.32 -22.68 -29.87
CA ILE A 261 -21.28 -21.43 -30.64
C ILE A 261 -22.45 -21.43 -31.63
N LYS A 262 -23.20 -20.33 -31.71
CA LYS A 262 -24.15 -20.05 -32.79
C LYS A 262 -23.60 -18.92 -33.64
N CYS A 263 -23.43 -19.17 -34.94
CA CYS A 263 -23.04 -18.14 -35.89
C CYS A 263 -24.28 -17.26 -36.23
N GLU A 264 -24.16 -15.98 -36.00
CA GLU A 264 -25.22 -15.00 -36.38
C GLU A 264 -24.86 -14.27 -37.67
N GLY A 265 -23.64 -14.43 -38.18
CA GLY A 265 -23.20 -13.86 -39.44
C GLY A 265 -21.70 -13.67 -39.54
N HIS A 266 -21.23 -13.36 -40.75
CA HIS A 266 -19.82 -13.06 -41.02
C HIS A 266 -19.63 -11.57 -41.25
N LEU A 267 -18.54 -11.04 -40.73
CA LEU A 267 -18.07 -9.69 -41.03
C LEU A 267 -16.90 -9.76 -41.99
N PRO A 268 -16.87 -8.96 -43.05
CA PRO A 268 -15.70 -8.90 -43.92
C PRO A 268 -14.48 -8.35 -43.15
N ALA A 269 -13.29 -8.58 -43.67
CA ALA A 269 -12.08 -7.95 -43.17
C ALA A 269 -12.24 -6.42 -43.18
N ALA A 270 -11.64 -5.75 -42.19
CA ALA A 270 -11.54 -4.32 -42.21
C ALA A 270 -10.79 -3.87 -43.49
N GLY A 271 -11.29 -2.82 -44.18
CA GLY A 271 -10.69 -2.36 -45.44
C GLY A 271 -9.29 -1.71 -45.29
N VAL A 272 -8.50 -2.17 -44.33
CA VAL A 272 -7.13 -1.72 -44.02
C VAL A 272 -6.14 -2.51 -44.87
N LYS A 273 -5.23 -1.82 -45.58
CA LYS A 273 -4.17 -2.47 -46.32
C LYS A 273 -3.08 -2.97 -45.39
N PRO A 274 -2.60 -4.21 -45.50
CA PRO A 274 -1.53 -4.74 -44.67
C PRO A 274 -0.30 -3.83 -44.62
N ALA A 275 0.11 -3.26 -45.74
CA ALA A 275 1.27 -2.38 -45.83
C ALA A 275 1.19 -1.12 -44.96
N ASP A 276 -0.03 -0.63 -44.68
CA ASP A 276 -0.22 0.60 -43.91
C ASP A 276 -0.01 0.38 -42.40
N VAL A 277 -0.26 -0.85 -41.93
CA VAL A 277 -0.20 -1.20 -40.49
C VAL A 277 0.94 -2.14 -40.12
N GLN A 278 1.56 -2.77 -41.13
CA GLN A 278 2.67 -3.73 -40.92
C GLN A 278 3.80 -3.17 -40.05
N PRO A 279 4.28 -1.91 -40.21
CA PRO A 279 5.33 -1.37 -39.35
C PRO A 279 4.91 -1.28 -37.88
N HIS A 280 3.65 -0.96 -37.60
CA HIS A 280 3.11 -0.89 -36.23
C HIS A 280 2.96 -2.28 -35.63
N LEU A 281 2.39 -3.24 -36.37
CA LEU A 281 2.27 -4.62 -35.92
C LEU A 281 3.63 -5.24 -35.63
N ALA A 282 4.62 -5.02 -36.51
CA ALA A 282 5.97 -5.49 -36.31
C ALA A 282 6.63 -4.88 -35.05
N ALA A 283 6.39 -3.60 -34.79
CA ALA A 283 6.88 -2.94 -33.57
C ALA A 283 6.23 -3.52 -32.31
N ASP A 284 4.91 -3.71 -32.30
CA ASP A 284 4.17 -4.28 -31.16
C ASP A 284 4.61 -5.71 -30.85
N ILE A 285 4.77 -6.54 -31.90
CA ILE A 285 5.26 -7.93 -31.76
C ILE A 285 6.68 -7.91 -31.22
N ARG A 286 7.57 -7.07 -31.80
CA ARG A 286 8.95 -6.94 -31.33
C ARG A 286 9.01 -6.54 -29.87
N ASP A 287 8.22 -5.56 -29.45
CA ASP A 287 8.18 -5.11 -28.05
C ASP A 287 7.67 -6.20 -27.10
N ALA A 288 6.64 -6.95 -27.50
CA ALA A 288 6.15 -8.09 -26.72
C ALA A 288 7.20 -9.21 -26.62
N LYS A 289 7.85 -9.56 -27.73
CA LYS A 289 8.94 -10.56 -27.77
C LYS A 289 10.14 -10.10 -26.93
N LEU A 290 10.53 -8.83 -27.02
CA LEU A 290 11.64 -8.29 -26.23
C LEU A 290 11.36 -8.38 -24.73
N ARG A 291 10.14 -8.05 -24.27
CA ARG A 291 9.79 -8.19 -22.85
C ARG A 291 9.95 -9.64 -22.38
N LYS A 292 9.39 -10.59 -23.12
CA LYS A 292 9.50 -12.03 -22.80
C LYS A 292 10.96 -12.50 -22.86
N ALA A 293 11.65 -12.25 -23.97
CA ALA A 293 13.03 -12.68 -24.19
C ALA A 293 14.00 -12.08 -23.16
N SER A 294 13.80 -10.82 -22.74
CA SER A 294 14.60 -10.18 -21.68
C SER A 294 14.43 -10.87 -20.34
N GLY A 295 13.18 -11.22 -19.96
CA GLY A 295 12.91 -11.98 -18.74
C GLY A 295 13.53 -13.38 -18.77
N ASP A 296 13.38 -14.08 -19.89
CA ASP A 296 13.97 -15.41 -20.09
C ASP A 296 15.51 -15.38 -20.13
N ALA A 297 16.08 -14.35 -20.74
CA ALA A 297 17.52 -14.14 -20.76
C ALA A 297 18.06 -13.89 -19.36
N PHE A 298 17.40 -13.06 -18.56
CA PHE A 298 17.81 -12.80 -17.18
C PHE A 298 17.76 -14.06 -16.31
N ARG A 299 16.68 -14.84 -16.40
CA ARG A 299 16.59 -16.14 -15.70
C ARG A 299 17.75 -17.07 -16.11
N ARG A 300 17.98 -17.23 -17.41
CA ARG A 300 19.11 -18.06 -17.90
C ARG A 300 20.47 -17.56 -17.42
N LEU A 301 20.65 -16.25 -17.28
CA LEU A 301 21.89 -15.66 -16.73
C LEU A 301 22.04 -15.95 -15.24
N GLN A 302 20.96 -15.85 -14.47
CA GLN A 302 20.96 -16.20 -13.04
C GLN A 302 21.23 -17.69 -12.82
N ASP A 303 20.57 -18.58 -13.58
CA ASP A 303 20.74 -20.04 -13.48
C ASP A 303 22.17 -20.48 -13.80
N LYS A 304 22.85 -19.77 -14.71
CA LYS A 304 24.23 -20.08 -15.11
C LYS A 304 25.28 -19.43 -14.21
N ALA A 305 24.91 -18.39 -13.48
CA ALA A 305 25.83 -17.65 -12.64
C ALA A 305 26.20 -18.45 -11.38
N ARG A 306 27.50 -18.54 -11.11
CA ARG A 306 27.99 -19.04 -9.83
C ARG A 306 28.08 -17.88 -8.86
N VAL A 307 27.14 -17.81 -7.92
CA VAL A 307 27.11 -16.77 -6.88
C VAL A 307 27.44 -17.40 -5.53
N GLU A 308 28.46 -16.88 -4.88
CA GLU A 308 28.86 -17.24 -3.51
C GLU A 308 28.55 -16.03 -2.61
N ASN A 309 27.52 -16.15 -1.77
CA ASN A 309 27.15 -15.10 -0.82
C ASN A 309 28.01 -15.22 0.44
N VAL A 310 28.88 -14.25 0.68
CA VAL A 310 29.78 -14.20 1.83
C VAL A 310 29.15 -13.39 2.96
N LEU A 311 28.41 -12.33 2.64
CA LEU A 311 27.84 -11.39 3.61
C LEU A 311 26.89 -12.07 4.62
N ASN A 312 26.07 -12.98 4.12
CA ASN A 312 25.01 -13.63 4.95
C ASN A 312 25.51 -14.90 5.68
N ASP A 313 26.78 -15.26 5.52
CA ASP A 313 27.42 -16.39 6.20
C ASP A 313 28.54 -15.87 7.10
N PRO A 314 28.38 -15.91 8.44
CA PRO A 314 29.39 -15.40 9.37
C PRO A 314 30.77 -16.09 9.24
N ALA A 315 30.80 -17.39 8.94
CA ALA A 315 32.04 -18.13 8.75
C ALA A 315 32.76 -17.70 7.47
N GLN A 316 32.01 -17.54 6.38
CA GLN A 316 32.55 -17.03 5.11
C GLN A 316 33.02 -15.58 5.24
N SER A 317 32.27 -14.73 5.94
CA SER A 317 32.65 -13.34 6.18
C SER A 317 33.96 -13.23 6.96
N ALA A 318 34.15 -14.06 7.98
CA ALA A 318 35.39 -14.11 8.75
C ALA A 318 36.58 -14.62 7.91
N ALA A 319 36.35 -15.59 7.02
CA ALA A 319 37.38 -16.14 6.14
C ALA A 319 37.73 -15.24 4.94
N ASN A 320 36.85 -14.32 4.55
CA ASN A 320 37.00 -13.44 3.38
C ASN A 320 36.79 -11.96 3.76
N PRO A 321 37.65 -11.37 4.59
CA PRO A 321 37.47 -9.99 5.03
C PRO A 321 37.44 -9.02 3.82
N GLY A 322 36.46 -8.11 3.83
CA GLY A 322 36.27 -7.12 2.77
C GLY A 322 35.55 -7.60 1.51
N VAL A 323 35.09 -8.87 1.47
CA VAL A 323 34.29 -9.42 0.36
C VAL A 323 32.85 -9.64 0.84
N ALA A 324 31.89 -9.17 0.05
CA ALA A 324 30.46 -9.40 0.32
C ALA A 324 29.89 -10.60 -0.46
N ALA A 325 30.36 -10.81 -1.68
CA ALA A 325 30.00 -11.95 -2.52
C ALA A 325 31.06 -12.21 -3.58
N ARG A 326 30.96 -13.36 -4.29
CA ARG A 326 31.68 -13.63 -5.54
C ARG A 326 30.68 -13.97 -6.63
N VAL A 327 30.84 -13.37 -7.81
CA VAL A 327 30.02 -13.62 -8.99
C VAL A 327 30.91 -14.17 -10.09
N ASN A 328 30.73 -15.43 -10.45
CA ASN A 328 31.60 -16.14 -11.41
C ASN A 328 33.10 -16.00 -11.05
N GLY A 329 33.42 -16.11 -9.76
CA GLY A 329 34.75 -15.99 -9.22
C GLY A 329 35.25 -14.54 -9.00
N GLN A 330 34.57 -13.52 -9.52
CA GLN A 330 34.94 -12.12 -9.32
C GLN A 330 34.35 -11.59 -8.00
N PRO A 331 35.17 -10.95 -7.13
CA PRO A 331 34.68 -10.44 -5.86
C PRO A 331 33.81 -9.19 -6.01
N VAL A 332 32.78 -9.10 -5.18
CA VAL A 332 32.04 -7.88 -4.86
C VAL A 332 32.56 -7.38 -3.52
N ALA A 333 33.11 -6.19 -3.48
CA ALA A 333 33.69 -5.63 -2.26
C ALA A 333 32.59 -5.29 -1.23
N LEU A 334 32.84 -5.59 0.04
CA LEU A 334 31.94 -5.22 1.14
C LEU A 334 31.71 -3.70 1.21
N GLU A 335 32.77 -2.92 0.93
CA GLU A 335 32.69 -1.46 0.91
C GLU A 335 31.77 -0.93 -0.20
N GLN A 336 31.69 -1.61 -1.33
CA GLN A 336 30.74 -1.29 -2.39
C GLN A 336 29.29 -1.44 -1.89
N VAL A 337 29.01 -2.51 -1.14
CA VAL A 337 27.69 -2.74 -0.56
C VAL A 337 27.38 -1.72 0.54
N ARG A 338 28.35 -1.44 1.43
CA ARG A 338 28.22 -0.42 2.48
C ARG A 338 27.88 0.96 1.90
N SER A 339 28.66 1.40 0.92
CA SER A 339 28.44 2.68 0.24
C SER A 339 27.09 2.75 -0.44
N ALA A 340 26.67 1.68 -1.12
CA ALA A 340 25.37 1.61 -1.75
C ALA A 340 24.21 1.61 -0.74
N CYS A 341 24.36 0.93 0.42
CA CYS A 341 23.39 0.97 1.51
C CYS A 341 23.24 2.39 2.09
N LEU A 342 24.37 3.08 2.31
CA LEU A 342 24.37 4.45 2.80
C LEU A 342 23.71 5.42 1.81
N GLU A 343 24.06 5.32 0.54
CA GLU A 343 23.50 6.18 -0.50
C GLU A 343 21.98 6.01 -0.62
N ARG A 344 21.50 4.78 -0.52
CA ARG A 344 20.08 4.44 -0.69
C ARG A 344 19.23 4.70 0.55
N ASN A 345 19.75 4.35 1.72
CA ASN A 345 18.96 4.24 2.96
C ASN A 345 19.54 5.08 4.11
N GLY A 346 20.67 5.78 3.89
CA GLY A 346 21.40 6.45 4.97
C GLY A 346 20.56 7.46 5.75
N LEU A 347 19.76 8.28 5.09
CA LEU A 347 18.90 9.27 5.77
C LEU A 347 17.83 8.61 6.63
N GLU A 348 17.17 7.57 6.12
CA GLU A 348 16.13 6.85 6.86
C GLU A 348 16.72 6.14 8.09
N VAL A 349 17.83 5.45 7.91
CA VAL A 349 18.50 4.73 9.00
C VAL A 349 19.09 5.72 10.03
N LEU A 350 19.56 6.89 9.59
CA LEU A 350 20.03 7.93 10.50
C LEU A 350 18.90 8.44 11.43
N GLU A 351 17.69 8.61 10.92
CA GLU A 351 16.54 9.00 11.76
C GLU A 351 16.20 7.92 12.82
N ILE A 352 16.38 6.64 12.49
CA ILE A 352 16.22 5.54 13.46
C ILE A 352 17.30 5.67 14.57
N LEU A 353 18.56 5.89 14.19
CA LEU A 353 19.65 6.07 15.15
C LEU A 353 19.46 7.32 16.03
N VAL A 354 19.03 8.43 15.45
CA VAL A 354 18.70 9.66 16.19
C VAL A 354 17.58 9.39 17.21
N THR A 355 16.53 8.72 16.78
CA THR A 355 15.40 8.33 17.65
C THR A 355 15.85 7.45 18.81
N ARG A 356 16.64 6.42 18.52
CA ARG A 356 17.21 5.53 19.54
C ARG A 356 18.08 6.29 20.53
N THR A 357 18.98 7.14 20.04
CA THR A 357 19.86 7.98 20.87
C THR A 357 19.07 8.89 21.81
N LEU A 358 17.98 9.53 21.34
CA LEU A 358 17.12 10.38 22.17
C LEU A 358 16.47 9.58 23.31
N ILE A 359 15.95 8.39 23.01
CA ILE A 359 15.30 7.52 24.01
C ILE A 359 16.35 7.04 25.02
N GLU A 360 17.51 6.58 24.59
CA GLU A 360 18.61 6.12 25.44
C GLU A 360 19.10 7.22 26.39
N GLN A 361 19.30 8.44 25.87
CA GLN A 361 19.66 9.61 26.69
C GLN A 361 18.59 9.91 27.75
N SER A 362 17.31 9.75 27.40
CA SER A 362 16.22 9.98 28.34
C SER A 362 16.16 8.91 29.42
N LEU A 363 16.32 7.63 29.05
CA LEU A 363 16.41 6.52 30.00
C LEU A 363 17.58 6.74 30.99
N ALA A 364 18.77 7.11 30.47
CA ALA A 364 19.93 7.39 31.30
C ALA A 364 19.70 8.54 32.28
N ARG A 365 19.04 9.63 31.84
CA ARG A 365 18.68 10.78 32.67
C ARG A 365 17.74 10.39 33.80
N GLU A 366 16.74 9.55 33.50
CA GLU A 366 15.76 9.06 34.48
C GLU A 366 16.28 7.84 35.27
N LYS A 367 17.54 7.41 35.05
CA LYS A 367 18.17 6.22 35.66
C LYS A 367 17.34 4.93 35.46
N GLN A 368 16.71 4.82 34.29
CA GLN A 368 15.92 3.66 33.92
C GLN A 368 16.66 2.79 32.90
N GLN A 369 16.33 1.50 32.88
CA GLN A 369 16.86 0.53 31.93
C GLN A 369 15.75 -0.38 31.43
N VAL A 370 15.87 -0.83 30.18
CA VAL A 370 14.99 -1.85 29.61
C VAL A 370 15.66 -3.21 29.82
N ALA A 371 15.07 -4.03 30.66
CA ALA A 371 15.51 -5.40 30.88
C ALA A 371 14.92 -6.36 29.84
N GLN A 372 15.54 -7.51 29.62
CA GLN A 372 15.01 -8.55 28.73
C GLN A 372 13.59 -8.99 29.15
N ALA A 373 13.34 -9.12 30.44
CA ALA A 373 12.01 -9.46 30.95
C ALA A 373 10.91 -8.46 30.55
N ASP A 374 11.25 -7.17 30.41
CA ASP A 374 10.30 -6.14 29.96
C ASP A 374 9.97 -6.33 28.47
N VAL A 375 10.99 -6.69 27.67
CA VAL A 375 10.84 -7.00 26.23
C VAL A 375 9.98 -8.24 26.04
N ASP A 376 10.25 -9.32 26.80
CA ASP A 376 9.49 -10.56 26.74
C ASP A 376 8.02 -10.35 27.15
N ALA A 377 7.78 -9.54 28.18
CA ALA A 377 6.44 -9.17 28.63
C ALA A 377 5.69 -8.37 27.55
N GLU A 378 6.36 -7.45 26.86
CA GLU A 378 5.73 -6.69 25.77
C GLU A 378 5.38 -7.55 24.56
N ILE A 379 6.25 -8.50 24.20
CA ILE A 379 5.97 -9.49 23.15
C ILE A 379 4.76 -10.35 23.52
N ALA A 380 4.69 -10.85 24.78
CA ALA A 380 3.56 -11.62 25.26
C ALA A 380 2.26 -10.80 25.24
N ARG A 381 2.31 -9.52 25.64
CA ARG A 381 1.17 -8.60 25.57
C ARG A 381 0.72 -8.37 24.12
N ALA A 382 1.66 -8.19 23.19
CA ALA A 382 1.35 -8.05 21.77
C ALA A 382 0.69 -9.32 21.22
N ALA A 383 1.22 -10.50 21.55
CA ALA A 383 0.63 -11.78 21.17
C ALA A 383 -0.80 -11.93 21.69
N GLU A 384 -1.06 -11.58 22.95
CA GLU A 384 -2.39 -11.64 23.55
C GLU A 384 -3.37 -10.68 22.87
N SER A 385 -2.95 -9.44 22.64
CA SER A 385 -3.74 -8.41 21.96
C SER A 385 -4.13 -8.82 20.54
N MET A 386 -3.24 -9.55 19.84
CA MET A 386 -3.45 -10.04 18.48
C MET A 386 -4.14 -11.41 18.43
N GLY A 387 -4.57 -11.94 19.59
CA GLY A 387 -5.33 -13.20 19.67
C GLY A 387 -4.47 -14.47 19.60
N PHE A 388 -3.14 -14.36 19.63
CA PHE A 388 -2.23 -15.52 19.65
C PHE A 388 -2.20 -16.13 21.05
N LYS A 389 -3.00 -17.17 21.26
CA LYS A 389 -3.14 -17.86 22.55
C LYS A 389 -2.81 -19.34 22.43
N ARG A 390 -2.12 -19.85 23.44
CA ARG A 390 -1.89 -21.29 23.64
C ARG A 390 -3.20 -21.99 24.06
N PRO A 391 -3.26 -23.32 24.01
CA PRO A 391 -4.43 -24.08 24.48
C PRO A 391 -4.79 -23.82 25.94
N ASP A 392 -3.81 -23.44 26.78
CA ASP A 392 -4.01 -23.07 28.18
C ASP A 392 -4.57 -21.64 28.38
N GLY A 393 -4.84 -20.94 27.30
CA GLY A 393 -5.36 -19.57 27.30
C GLY A 393 -4.32 -18.47 27.46
N LYS A 394 -3.05 -18.80 27.70
CA LYS A 394 -1.96 -17.82 27.81
C LYS A 394 -1.50 -17.33 26.45
N ALA A 395 -0.85 -16.17 26.45
CA ALA A 395 -0.26 -15.60 25.24
C ALA A 395 0.78 -16.56 24.61
N ASP A 396 0.71 -16.71 23.29
CA ASP A 396 1.67 -17.47 22.49
C ASP A 396 2.66 -16.52 21.79
N ALA A 397 3.68 -16.09 22.53
CA ALA A 397 4.70 -15.19 22.03
C ALA A 397 5.49 -15.78 20.83
N GLU A 398 5.71 -17.10 20.81
CA GLU A 398 6.42 -17.75 19.72
C GLU A 398 5.59 -17.77 18.43
N ALA A 399 4.29 -18.06 18.52
CA ALA A 399 3.39 -18.01 17.37
C ALA A 399 3.31 -16.59 16.81
N TRP A 400 3.24 -15.59 17.68
CA TRP A 400 3.29 -14.19 17.28
C TRP A 400 4.58 -13.83 16.56
N LEU A 401 5.74 -14.19 17.10
CA LEU A 401 7.03 -13.91 16.46
C LEU A 401 7.17 -14.64 15.12
N ARG A 402 6.66 -15.88 14.99
CA ARG A 402 6.60 -16.58 13.71
C ARG A 402 5.71 -15.86 12.70
N HIS A 403 4.58 -15.32 13.13
CA HIS A 403 3.71 -14.51 12.27
C HIS A 403 4.44 -13.26 11.75
N VAL A 404 5.03 -12.47 12.65
CA VAL A 404 5.79 -11.24 12.28
C VAL A 404 6.94 -11.55 11.32
N THR A 405 7.69 -12.62 11.57
CA THR A 405 8.85 -12.95 10.72
C THR A 405 8.49 -13.68 9.44
N GLY A 406 7.45 -14.49 9.45
CA GLY A 406 7.03 -15.33 8.33
C GLY A 406 6.05 -14.64 7.39
N GLU A 407 4.93 -14.15 7.91
CA GLU A 407 3.85 -13.56 7.09
C GLU A 407 4.11 -12.08 6.79
N GLU A 408 4.49 -11.30 7.81
CA GLU A 408 4.82 -9.87 7.62
C GLU A 408 6.25 -9.65 7.10
N LYS A 409 7.09 -10.69 7.09
CA LYS A 409 8.48 -10.69 6.59
C LYS A 409 9.37 -9.64 7.25
N VAL A 410 9.09 -9.28 8.50
CA VAL A 410 9.92 -8.37 9.29
C VAL A 410 11.02 -9.17 9.99
N PRO A 411 12.32 -8.88 9.79
CA PRO A 411 13.38 -9.55 10.52
C PRO A 411 13.21 -9.39 12.04
N LEU A 412 13.36 -10.49 12.79
CA LEU A 412 13.16 -10.51 14.24
C LEU A 412 13.94 -9.39 14.95
N GLN A 413 15.21 -9.21 14.58
CA GLN A 413 16.04 -8.17 15.19
C GLN A 413 15.49 -6.77 14.98
N HIS A 414 14.96 -6.47 13.78
CA HIS A 414 14.35 -5.17 13.50
C HIS A 414 13.03 -4.99 14.28
N TYR A 415 12.20 -6.03 14.36
CA TYR A 415 11.00 -5.98 15.19
C TYR A 415 11.34 -5.66 16.66
N LEU A 416 12.33 -6.36 17.22
CA LEU A 416 12.77 -6.13 18.60
C LEU A 416 13.35 -4.73 18.82
N GLN A 417 14.20 -4.25 17.91
CA GLN A 417 14.92 -2.98 18.08
C GLN A 417 14.11 -1.75 17.73
N ASP A 418 13.19 -1.85 16.76
CA ASP A 418 12.47 -0.68 16.22
C ASP A 418 11.04 -0.57 16.74
N VAL A 419 10.47 -1.68 17.22
CA VAL A 419 9.08 -1.71 17.70
C VAL A 419 9.03 -2.01 19.19
N VAL A 420 9.56 -3.15 19.62
CA VAL A 420 9.40 -3.61 21.00
C VAL A 420 10.21 -2.76 21.96
N TRP A 421 11.51 -2.63 21.72
CA TRP A 421 12.40 -1.90 22.64
C TRP A 421 12.00 -0.42 22.83
N PRO A 422 11.71 0.38 21.77
CA PRO A 422 11.27 1.77 21.94
C PRO A 422 9.91 1.86 22.67
N THR A 423 9.00 0.93 22.41
CA THR A 423 7.71 0.87 23.09
C THR A 423 7.89 0.65 24.60
N VAL A 424 8.70 -0.33 24.98
CA VAL A 424 9.01 -0.61 26.38
C VAL A 424 9.73 0.59 27.03
N ALA A 425 10.71 1.16 26.36
CA ALA A 425 11.45 2.33 26.82
C ALA A 425 10.53 3.52 27.11
N LEU A 426 9.65 3.86 26.14
CA LEU A 426 8.70 4.95 26.31
C LEU A 426 7.65 4.67 27.39
N LYS A 427 7.18 3.43 27.53
CA LYS A 427 6.30 3.03 28.64
C LYS A 427 6.95 3.26 30.00
N LYS A 428 8.23 2.93 30.15
CA LYS A 428 8.98 3.19 31.40
C LYS A 428 9.13 4.69 31.65
N LEU A 429 9.49 5.47 30.64
CA LEU A 429 9.68 6.92 30.74
C LEU A 429 8.38 7.67 31.09
N VAL A 430 7.26 7.26 30.54
CA VAL A 430 5.95 7.86 30.83
C VAL A 430 5.40 7.37 32.18
N GLY A 431 5.73 6.15 32.58
CA GLY A 431 5.22 5.54 33.81
C GLY A 431 3.73 5.19 33.76
N GLY A 432 3.11 5.11 34.92
CA GLY A 432 1.69 4.80 35.04
C GLY A 432 0.82 6.03 34.71
N VAL A 433 -0.15 5.82 33.83
CA VAL A 433 -1.12 6.86 33.44
C VAL A 433 -2.41 6.63 34.22
N PRO A 434 -2.90 7.61 35.01
CA PRO A 434 -4.12 7.42 35.78
C PRO A 434 -5.36 7.36 34.88
N VAL A 435 -6.20 6.36 35.11
CA VAL A 435 -7.54 6.28 34.54
C VAL A 435 -8.52 6.75 35.62
N LEU A 436 -9.13 7.91 35.41
CA LEU A 436 -10.08 8.50 36.35
C LEU A 436 -11.47 7.87 36.20
N GLN A 437 -12.31 7.94 37.23
CA GLN A 437 -13.70 7.46 37.15
C GLN A 437 -14.47 8.17 36.03
N GLU A 438 -14.24 9.44 35.83
CA GLU A 438 -14.84 10.21 34.73
C GLU A 438 -14.49 9.67 33.35
N ASP A 439 -13.27 9.15 33.16
CA ASP A 439 -12.87 8.50 31.90
C ASP A 439 -13.64 7.20 31.66
N LEU A 440 -13.83 6.41 32.73
CA LEU A 440 -14.62 5.18 32.68
C LEU A 440 -16.09 5.47 32.37
N ASP A 441 -16.67 6.48 32.99
CA ASP A 441 -18.06 6.89 32.78
C ASP A 441 -18.26 7.36 31.32
N LYS A 442 -17.32 8.13 30.78
CA LYS A 442 -17.34 8.59 29.39
C LYS A 442 -17.17 7.42 28.40
N ALA A 443 -16.25 6.51 28.67
CA ALA A 443 -16.03 5.34 27.82
C ALA A 443 -17.23 4.39 27.86
N PHE A 444 -17.83 4.18 29.02
CA PHE A 444 -19.04 3.41 29.17
C PHE A 444 -20.21 4.04 28.38
N ALA A 445 -20.44 5.34 28.53
CA ALA A 445 -21.46 6.06 27.80
C ALA A 445 -21.23 6.04 26.27
N ALA A 446 -19.97 6.12 25.82
CA ALA A 446 -19.62 6.04 24.41
C ALA A 446 -19.88 4.67 23.79
N THR A 447 -19.65 3.59 24.56
CA THR A 447 -19.73 2.22 24.07
C THR A 447 -21.13 1.63 24.23
N PHE A 448 -21.73 1.80 25.39
CA PHE A 448 -22.96 1.14 25.82
C PHE A 448 -24.17 2.08 25.96
N GLY A 449 -23.93 3.39 25.93
CA GLY A 449 -25.00 4.40 26.05
C GLY A 449 -25.88 4.50 24.79
N PRO A 450 -27.00 5.26 24.91
CA PRO A 450 -27.84 5.53 23.77
C PRO A 450 -27.07 6.32 22.70
N ARG A 451 -27.40 6.08 21.43
CA ARG A 451 -26.83 6.78 20.27
C ARG A 451 -27.92 7.57 19.56
N SER A 452 -27.58 8.75 19.07
CA SER A 452 -28.51 9.57 18.30
C SER A 452 -28.57 9.09 16.86
N LYS A 453 -29.77 8.72 16.38
CA LYS A 453 -30.05 8.41 14.98
C LYS A 453 -30.36 9.71 14.27
N CYS A 454 -29.49 10.12 13.35
CA CYS A 454 -29.64 11.35 12.61
C CYS A 454 -29.47 11.13 11.11
N ARG A 455 -30.14 11.98 10.33
CA ARG A 455 -29.75 12.28 8.96
C ARG A 455 -28.87 13.51 8.93
N VAL A 456 -27.84 13.47 8.09
CA VAL A 456 -26.83 14.53 8.03
C VAL A 456 -26.67 15.00 6.58
N ILE A 457 -26.72 16.32 6.39
CA ILE A 457 -26.39 16.95 5.12
C ILE A 457 -25.00 17.58 5.31
N VAL A 458 -24.02 17.16 4.52
CA VAL A 458 -22.63 17.63 4.60
C VAL A 458 -22.35 18.63 3.50
N LEU A 459 -21.82 19.80 3.85
CA LEU A 459 -21.60 20.92 2.93
C LEU A 459 -20.17 21.46 3.06
N ASP A 460 -19.66 22.06 2.01
CA ASP A 460 -18.28 22.53 1.89
C ASP A 460 -18.08 24.00 2.31
N ASN A 461 -19.18 24.78 2.35
CA ASN A 461 -19.11 26.18 2.75
C ASN A 461 -20.33 26.63 3.56
N GLN A 462 -20.11 27.61 4.41
CA GLN A 462 -21.09 28.10 5.36
C GLN A 462 -22.33 28.73 4.68
N ARG A 463 -22.15 29.46 3.58
CA ARG A 463 -23.27 30.13 2.88
C ARG A 463 -24.24 29.08 2.34
N ARG A 464 -23.72 28.06 1.66
CA ARG A 464 -24.55 26.99 1.12
C ARG A 464 -25.21 26.18 2.22
N ALA A 465 -24.52 25.97 3.35
CA ALA A 465 -25.11 25.33 4.53
C ALA A 465 -26.29 26.11 5.08
N GLN A 466 -26.19 27.44 5.11
CA GLN A 466 -27.28 28.32 5.55
C GLN A 466 -28.48 28.26 4.58
N GLU A 467 -28.23 28.27 3.27
CA GLU A 467 -29.28 28.14 2.24
C GLU A 467 -30.02 26.80 2.34
N VAL A 468 -29.29 25.69 2.46
CA VAL A 468 -29.85 24.34 2.61
C VAL A 468 -30.58 24.19 3.95
N TRP A 469 -30.04 24.76 5.02
CA TRP A 469 -30.72 24.77 6.33
C TRP A 469 -32.07 25.48 6.27
N GLN A 470 -32.15 26.62 5.55
CA GLN A 470 -33.43 27.33 5.36
C GLN A 470 -34.44 26.50 4.58
N LEU A 471 -34.00 25.72 3.57
CA LEU A 471 -34.86 24.80 2.85
C LEU A 471 -35.34 23.66 3.76
N ALA A 472 -34.45 23.08 4.54
CA ALA A 472 -34.73 22.03 5.50
C ALA A 472 -35.75 22.49 6.57
N ARG A 473 -35.60 23.72 7.07
CA ARG A 473 -36.47 24.32 8.10
C ARG A 473 -37.91 24.56 7.63
N LYS A 474 -38.13 24.80 6.33
CA LYS A 474 -39.48 25.00 5.80
C LYS A 474 -40.35 23.73 5.91
N THR A 475 -39.75 22.59 5.73
CA THR A 475 -40.41 21.28 5.78
C THR A 475 -39.49 20.26 6.45
N PRO A 476 -39.41 20.27 7.78
CA PRO A 476 -38.47 19.41 8.53
C PRO A 476 -39.04 17.98 8.64
N THR A 477 -39.11 17.30 7.53
CA THR A 477 -39.54 15.90 7.43
C THR A 477 -38.39 15.01 6.98
N LEU A 478 -38.42 13.75 7.40
CA LEU A 478 -37.41 12.75 7.04
C LEU A 478 -37.19 12.68 5.51
N GLU A 479 -38.29 12.71 4.75
CA GLU A 479 -38.26 12.65 3.31
C GLU A 479 -37.58 13.86 2.67
N ASN A 480 -37.94 15.08 3.12
CA ASN A 480 -37.35 16.30 2.59
C ASN A 480 -35.85 16.39 2.93
N ILE A 481 -35.46 16.03 4.16
CA ILE A 481 -34.04 16.01 4.57
C ILE A 481 -33.27 15.00 3.71
N GLY A 482 -33.83 13.82 3.43
CA GLY A 482 -33.25 12.84 2.54
C GLY A 482 -33.04 13.38 1.13
N ASN A 483 -34.04 14.06 0.56
CA ASN A 483 -33.94 14.67 -0.78
C ASN A 483 -32.90 15.80 -0.83
N LEU A 484 -32.82 16.61 0.23
CA LEU A 484 -31.80 17.66 0.37
C LEU A 484 -30.39 17.06 0.51
N ALA A 485 -30.22 15.97 1.26
CA ALA A 485 -28.95 15.29 1.37
C ALA A 485 -28.51 14.70 0.03
N GLU A 486 -29.41 14.04 -0.69
CA GLU A 486 -29.16 13.50 -2.04
C GLU A 486 -28.76 14.60 -3.05
N THR A 487 -29.37 15.78 -2.94
CA THR A 487 -29.14 16.88 -3.89
C THR A 487 -27.91 17.69 -3.53
N TYR A 488 -27.69 18.00 -2.26
CA TYR A 488 -26.73 19.02 -1.83
C TYR A 488 -25.53 18.50 -1.03
N SER A 489 -25.58 17.27 -0.47
CA SER A 489 -24.47 16.76 0.30
C SER A 489 -23.22 16.60 -0.58
N VAL A 490 -22.09 17.14 -0.13
CA VAL A 490 -20.80 17.01 -0.84
C VAL A 490 -20.12 15.67 -0.53
N ASP A 491 -20.50 15.01 0.56
CA ASP A 491 -20.00 13.68 0.87
C ASP A 491 -20.76 12.61 0.08
N PRO A 492 -20.04 11.77 -0.72
CA PRO A 492 -20.69 10.77 -1.57
C PRO A 492 -21.53 9.74 -0.80
N THR A 493 -21.10 9.38 0.42
CA THR A 493 -21.79 8.36 1.24
C THR A 493 -23.12 8.90 1.75
N THR A 494 -23.11 10.07 2.39
CA THR A 494 -24.34 10.70 2.88
C THR A 494 -25.28 11.08 1.74
N ARG A 495 -24.74 11.45 0.57
CA ARG A 495 -25.56 11.69 -0.63
C ARG A 495 -26.30 10.44 -1.08
N SER A 496 -25.59 9.32 -1.29
CA SER A 496 -26.17 8.07 -1.78
C SER A 496 -27.16 7.43 -0.80
N LEU A 497 -26.93 7.62 0.50
CA LEU A 497 -27.76 7.11 1.58
C LEU A 497 -28.83 8.12 2.05
N ARG A 498 -29.08 9.19 1.28
CA ARG A 498 -30.07 10.21 1.60
C ARG A 498 -29.91 10.78 3.01
N GLY A 499 -28.67 11.03 3.41
CA GLY A 499 -28.29 11.59 4.69
C GLY A 499 -28.16 10.60 5.84
N GLU A 500 -28.45 9.32 5.64
CA GLU A 500 -28.34 8.31 6.68
C GLU A 500 -26.87 8.11 7.08
N VAL A 501 -26.60 8.16 8.38
CA VAL A 501 -25.28 7.93 8.96
C VAL A 501 -25.39 6.91 10.11
N PRO A 502 -24.29 6.22 10.44
CA PRO A 502 -24.26 5.39 11.64
C PRO A 502 -24.68 6.19 12.87
N PRO A 503 -25.45 5.62 13.81
CA PRO A 503 -25.93 6.33 14.98
C PRO A 503 -24.78 6.99 15.76
N ILE A 504 -24.90 8.29 15.99
CA ILE A 504 -23.88 9.13 16.62
C ILE A 504 -23.80 8.80 18.12
N ARG A 505 -22.61 8.46 18.60
CA ARG A 505 -22.35 8.16 20.01
C ARG A 505 -21.84 9.40 20.75
N ARG A 506 -22.07 9.48 22.06
CA ARG A 506 -21.38 10.46 22.91
C ARG A 506 -19.90 10.07 23.03
N TRP A 507 -19.05 11.08 23.16
CA TRP A 507 -17.60 10.91 23.38
C TRP A 507 -16.93 10.11 22.24
N GLY A 508 -17.47 10.26 21.02
CA GLY A 508 -16.96 9.61 19.81
C GLY A 508 -15.82 10.38 19.11
N GLY A 509 -15.41 11.55 19.64
CA GLY A 509 -14.32 12.35 19.10
C GLY A 509 -14.73 13.57 18.27
N GLN A 510 -16.05 13.83 18.11
CA GLN A 510 -16.57 15.00 17.41
C GLN A 510 -17.47 15.86 18.32
N PRO A 511 -16.90 16.61 19.27
CA PRO A 511 -17.66 17.24 20.34
C PRO A 511 -18.75 18.22 19.88
N ALA A 512 -18.54 18.93 18.76
CA ALA A 512 -19.52 19.86 18.21
C ALA A 512 -20.74 19.12 17.64
N LEU A 513 -20.49 18.07 16.85
CA LEU A 513 -21.53 17.22 16.26
C LEU A 513 -22.31 16.48 17.34
N GLU A 514 -21.61 15.89 18.30
CA GLU A 514 -22.19 15.11 19.39
C GLU A 514 -23.08 15.95 20.29
N ARG A 515 -22.62 17.12 20.69
CA ARG A 515 -23.39 18.06 21.51
C ARG A 515 -24.69 18.42 20.84
N GLU A 516 -24.65 18.74 19.54
CA GLU A 516 -25.83 19.10 18.79
C GLU A 516 -26.77 17.89 18.58
N ALA A 517 -26.24 16.75 18.16
CA ALA A 517 -27.01 15.53 17.94
C ALA A 517 -27.78 15.04 19.18
N PHE A 518 -27.22 15.28 20.38
CA PHE A 518 -27.84 14.91 21.64
C PHE A 518 -28.69 16.04 22.30
N ALA A 519 -28.64 17.25 21.77
CA ALA A 519 -29.51 18.35 22.17
C ALA A 519 -30.86 18.28 21.45
N LEU A 520 -30.93 17.66 20.30
CA LEU A 520 -32.15 17.54 19.48
C LEU A 520 -33.11 16.49 20.02
N LYS A 521 -34.40 16.79 19.94
CA LYS A 521 -35.48 15.80 20.12
C LYS A 521 -35.81 15.10 18.78
N PRO A 522 -36.42 13.91 18.82
CA PRO A 522 -36.93 13.27 17.60
C PRO A 522 -37.80 14.22 16.77
N GLY A 523 -37.50 14.36 15.49
CA GLY A 523 -38.16 15.28 14.55
C GLY A 523 -37.59 16.70 14.52
N GLU A 524 -36.59 17.03 15.35
CA GLU A 524 -35.97 18.34 15.35
C GLU A 524 -34.78 18.45 14.39
N LEU A 525 -34.61 19.65 13.84
CA LEU A 525 -33.53 20.05 12.95
C LEU A 525 -32.49 20.89 13.73
N SER A 526 -31.20 20.58 13.56
CA SER A 526 -30.10 21.38 14.14
C SER A 526 -29.96 22.74 13.48
N GLY A 527 -29.13 23.60 14.06
CA GLY A 527 -28.47 24.68 13.35
C GLY A 527 -27.42 24.16 12.37
N VAL A 528 -26.69 25.08 11.75
CA VAL A 528 -25.50 24.74 10.97
C VAL A 528 -24.35 24.47 11.92
N VAL A 529 -23.85 23.24 11.93
CA VAL A 529 -22.75 22.78 12.79
C VAL A 529 -21.47 22.72 11.99
N GLN A 530 -20.44 23.40 12.45
CA GLN A 530 -19.11 23.28 11.83
C GLN A 530 -18.32 22.13 12.48
N VAL A 531 -17.84 21.21 11.64
CA VAL A 531 -16.98 20.09 12.03
C VAL A 531 -15.76 20.10 11.10
N ALA A 532 -14.62 20.45 11.65
CA ALA A 532 -13.38 20.68 10.88
C ALA A 532 -13.60 21.71 9.74
N ASP A 533 -13.37 21.32 8.50
CA ASP A 533 -13.53 22.11 7.28
C ASP A 533 -14.92 21.96 6.62
N ARG A 534 -15.86 21.24 7.28
CA ARG A 534 -17.20 20.95 6.75
C ARG A 534 -18.28 21.59 7.61
N PHE A 535 -19.42 21.82 6.99
CA PHE A 535 -20.64 22.32 7.64
C PHE A 535 -21.71 21.24 7.54
N MET A 536 -22.40 20.99 8.64
CA MET A 536 -23.38 19.92 8.73
C MET A 536 -24.72 20.43 9.22
N VAL A 537 -25.80 19.88 8.68
CA VAL A 537 -27.16 20.07 9.17
C VAL A 537 -27.69 18.71 9.55
N LEU A 538 -28.14 18.56 10.80
CA LEU A 538 -28.62 17.31 11.36
C LEU A 538 -30.13 17.34 11.53
N PHE A 539 -30.77 16.21 11.27
CA PHE A 539 -32.16 15.96 11.61
C PHE A 539 -32.22 14.71 12.48
N CYS A 540 -32.75 14.85 13.69
CA CYS A 540 -32.84 13.77 14.66
C CYS A 540 -34.04 12.87 14.35
N GLU A 541 -33.79 11.58 14.08
CA GLU A 541 -34.84 10.56 13.91
C GLU A 541 -35.25 9.93 15.25
N GLY A 542 -34.33 9.98 16.25
CA GLY A 542 -34.54 9.38 17.57
C GLY A 542 -33.24 8.87 18.19
N PHE A 543 -33.37 7.98 19.13
CA PHE A 543 -32.23 7.39 19.84
C PHE A 543 -32.31 5.87 19.81
N THR A 544 -31.15 5.21 19.92
CA THR A 544 -31.09 3.76 20.15
C THR A 544 -31.32 3.49 21.63
N GLU A 545 -31.87 2.32 21.95
CA GLU A 545 -31.86 1.82 23.31
C GLU A 545 -30.41 1.59 23.78
N PRO A 546 -30.08 1.95 25.03
CA PRO A 546 -28.78 1.63 25.60
C PRO A 546 -28.61 0.11 25.73
N ALA A 547 -27.36 -0.37 25.65
CA ALA A 547 -27.10 -1.77 25.90
C ALA A 547 -27.41 -2.12 27.37
N GLN A 548 -28.05 -3.28 27.60
CA GLN A 548 -28.34 -3.76 28.95
C GLN A 548 -27.10 -4.43 29.59
N VAL A 549 -26.11 -3.62 29.89
CA VAL A 549 -24.84 -4.00 30.51
C VAL A 549 -24.55 -3.05 31.66
N SER A 550 -24.19 -3.57 32.82
CA SER A 550 -23.80 -2.72 33.94
C SER A 550 -22.32 -2.32 33.82
N ILE A 551 -21.98 -1.12 34.29
CA ILE A 551 -20.57 -0.68 34.30
C ILE A 551 -19.68 -1.65 35.10
N ALA A 552 -20.21 -2.29 36.15
CA ALA A 552 -19.48 -3.23 36.98
C ALA A 552 -19.03 -4.49 36.19
N GLU A 553 -19.81 -4.94 35.20
CA GLU A 553 -19.49 -6.11 34.39
C GLU A 553 -18.35 -5.87 33.40
N VAL A 554 -18.14 -4.64 32.97
CA VAL A 554 -17.18 -4.28 31.92
C VAL A 554 -16.08 -3.32 32.41
N LYS A 555 -16.07 -3.00 33.71
CA LYS A 555 -15.17 -2.02 34.28
C LYS A 555 -13.70 -2.33 34.06
N ASP A 556 -13.30 -3.58 34.30
CA ASP A 556 -11.90 -3.98 34.19
C ASP A 556 -11.43 -3.94 32.71
N GLU A 557 -12.30 -4.34 31.80
CA GLU A 557 -12.05 -4.28 30.35
C GLU A 557 -11.94 -2.83 29.88
N LEU A 558 -12.89 -1.98 30.24
CA LEU A 558 -12.85 -0.56 29.91
C LEU A 558 -11.64 0.16 30.51
N HIS A 559 -11.26 -0.21 31.74
CA HIS A 559 -10.07 0.33 32.39
C HIS A 559 -8.79 -0.03 31.62
N ALA A 560 -8.65 -1.29 31.22
CA ALA A 560 -7.51 -1.76 30.46
C ALA A 560 -7.41 -1.05 29.09
N ASP A 561 -8.51 -0.96 28.37
CA ASP A 561 -8.56 -0.28 27.06
C ASP A 561 -8.23 1.22 27.18
N LEU A 562 -8.78 1.90 28.19
CA LEU A 562 -8.50 3.31 28.46
C LEU A 562 -7.05 3.54 28.90
N PHE A 563 -6.51 2.66 29.74
CA PHE A 563 -5.12 2.73 30.17
C PHE A 563 -4.18 2.62 28.98
N GLU A 564 -4.38 1.63 28.11
CA GLU A 564 -3.58 1.48 26.90
C GLU A 564 -3.70 2.69 25.95
N LYS A 565 -4.91 3.17 25.74
CA LYS A 565 -5.14 4.35 24.89
C LYS A 565 -4.45 5.60 25.46
N LYS A 566 -4.62 5.87 26.72
CA LYS A 566 -3.97 7.00 27.39
C LYS A 566 -2.45 6.87 27.41
N GLN A 567 -1.93 5.69 27.72
CA GLN A 567 -0.49 5.44 27.72
C GLN A 567 0.11 5.69 26.34
N ARG A 568 -0.55 5.25 25.27
CA ARG A 568 -0.12 5.51 23.87
C ARG A 568 -0.08 7.00 23.55
N ILE A 569 -1.10 7.75 23.97
CA ILE A 569 -1.16 9.21 23.77
C ILE A 569 -0.01 9.90 24.53
N GLU A 570 0.22 9.52 25.77
CA GLU A 570 1.30 10.11 26.59
C GLU A 570 2.69 9.72 26.06
N MET A 571 2.88 8.51 25.57
CA MET A 571 4.12 8.10 24.89
C MET A 571 4.38 8.96 23.65
N ALA A 572 3.36 9.20 22.83
CA ALA A 572 3.48 10.07 21.66
C ALA A 572 3.82 11.52 22.03
N ARG A 573 3.16 12.07 23.06
CA ARG A 573 3.47 13.41 23.58
C ARG A 573 4.88 13.51 24.13
N TYR A 574 5.27 12.52 24.93
CA TYR A 574 6.60 12.46 25.51
C TYR A 574 7.68 12.42 24.44
N PHE A 575 7.51 11.56 23.44
CA PHE A 575 8.46 11.47 22.34
C PHE A 575 8.53 12.76 21.50
N THR A 576 7.38 13.36 21.19
CA THR A 576 7.33 14.68 20.51
C THR A 576 8.11 15.72 21.31
N HIS A 577 7.88 15.78 22.62
CA HIS A 577 8.60 16.68 23.50
C HIS A 577 10.12 16.40 23.55
N LEU A 578 10.51 15.13 23.60
CA LEU A 578 11.94 14.76 23.51
C LEU A 578 12.58 15.30 22.23
N ARG A 579 11.91 15.13 21.10
CA ARG A 579 12.41 15.58 19.79
C ARG A 579 12.46 17.11 19.73
N GLU A 580 11.41 17.81 20.14
CA GLU A 580 11.33 19.28 20.12
C GLU A 580 12.31 19.97 21.09
N SER A 581 12.62 19.30 22.19
CA SER A 581 13.58 19.81 23.20
C SER A 581 15.03 19.45 22.90
N ALA A 582 15.30 18.66 21.87
CA ALA A 582 16.63 18.21 21.51
C ALA A 582 17.35 19.18 20.56
N THR A 583 18.69 19.23 20.69
CA THR A 583 19.56 19.77 19.65
C THR A 583 19.96 18.62 18.74
N ILE A 584 19.60 18.70 17.46
CA ILE A 584 19.90 17.68 16.47
C ILE A 584 20.55 18.32 15.26
N ASP A 585 21.83 18.07 15.06
CA ASP A 585 22.56 18.45 13.85
C ASP A 585 22.65 17.24 12.92
N ASN A 586 21.88 17.23 11.85
CA ASN A 586 21.98 16.22 10.80
C ASN A 586 22.96 16.69 9.73
N LEU A 587 24.21 16.25 9.84
CA LEU A 587 25.30 16.67 8.94
C LEU A 587 25.20 16.00 7.57
N LEU A 588 24.49 14.88 7.47
CA LEU A 588 24.25 14.18 6.20
C LEU A 588 23.21 14.93 5.34
N ALA A 589 22.14 15.45 5.96
CA ALA A 589 21.13 16.25 5.28
C ALA A 589 21.48 17.76 5.25
N GLY A 590 22.48 18.20 6.00
CA GLY A 590 22.82 19.63 6.15
C GLY A 590 21.77 20.44 6.94
N THR A 591 21.00 19.79 7.82
CA THR A 591 19.95 20.42 8.62
C THR A 591 20.35 20.46 10.09
N SER A 592 19.90 21.51 10.80
CA SER A 592 20.11 21.66 12.25
C SER A 592 18.80 22.07 12.92
N GLN A 593 18.49 21.42 14.03
CA GLN A 593 17.35 21.70 14.88
C GLN A 593 17.87 22.14 16.25
N SER A 594 17.46 23.32 16.69
CA SER A 594 17.67 23.81 18.06
C SER A 594 16.41 23.63 18.90
N PRO A 595 16.54 23.46 20.24
CA PRO A 595 15.39 23.33 21.12
C PRO A 595 14.42 24.49 20.95
N THR A 596 13.16 24.19 20.69
CA THR A 596 12.11 25.19 20.84
C THR A 596 11.99 25.52 22.32
N LYS A 597 12.00 26.82 22.68
CA LYS A 597 11.90 27.30 24.08
C LYS A 597 10.77 26.54 24.80
N PRO A 598 11.01 25.89 25.97
CA PRO A 598 9.94 25.24 26.69
C PRO A 598 8.91 26.32 27.08
N ALA A 599 7.66 26.11 26.71
CA ALA A 599 6.55 26.79 27.33
C ALA A 599 6.65 26.49 28.82
N GLY A 600 6.77 27.55 29.66
CA GLY A 600 7.03 27.44 31.11
C GLY A 600 6.09 26.42 31.77
N ARG A 601 6.60 25.70 32.76
CA ARG A 601 5.80 24.87 33.66
C ARG A 601 4.68 25.72 34.27
N GLY A 602 3.49 25.65 33.71
CA GLY A 602 2.35 26.38 34.19
C GLY A 602 1.12 26.06 33.34
N GLN A 603 0.28 25.23 33.90
CA GLN A 603 -1.05 24.79 33.47
C GLN A 603 -1.09 23.76 32.29
N PRO A 604 -1.94 22.73 32.39
CA PRO A 604 -2.24 21.89 31.25
C PRO A 604 -2.83 22.79 30.17
N GLY A 605 -2.06 22.98 29.09
CA GLY A 605 -2.49 23.74 27.93
C GLY A 605 -3.76 23.10 27.33
N PRO A 606 -4.58 23.89 26.63
CA PRO A 606 -5.77 23.37 25.96
C PRO A 606 -5.36 22.21 25.09
N GLY A 607 -6.06 21.08 25.22
CA GLY A 607 -5.81 19.86 24.49
C GLY A 607 -5.60 20.14 23.01
N LEU A 608 -4.73 19.35 22.36
CA LEU A 608 -4.51 19.39 20.93
C LEU A 608 -5.85 19.57 20.21
N PRO A 609 -5.95 20.47 19.22
CA PRO A 609 -7.19 20.65 18.49
C PRO A 609 -7.65 19.31 17.95
N ALA A 610 -8.94 19.02 18.08
CA ALA A 610 -9.58 17.75 17.68
C ALA A 610 -9.22 17.31 16.23
N SER A 611 -8.80 18.25 15.38
CA SER A 611 -8.32 18.02 14.03
C SER A 611 -7.04 17.17 13.92
N THR A 612 -6.19 17.15 14.96
CA THR A 612 -4.95 16.35 14.95
C THR A 612 -5.25 14.90 15.36
N LEU A 613 -6.24 14.70 16.23
CA LEU A 613 -6.71 13.37 16.63
C LEU A 613 -7.54 12.70 15.52
N THR A 614 -8.34 13.48 14.78
CA THR A 614 -9.14 12.97 13.65
C THR A 614 -8.28 12.55 12.46
N LYS A 615 -7.11 13.15 12.23
CA LYS A 615 -6.18 12.68 11.17
C LYS A 615 -5.53 11.34 11.50
N ILE A 616 -5.36 11.00 12.77
CA ILE A 616 -4.84 9.72 13.22
C ILE A 616 -5.94 8.63 13.13
N GLU A 617 -7.21 9.01 13.34
CA GLU A 617 -8.34 8.07 13.26
C GLU A 617 -8.94 7.92 11.85
N ALA A 618 -8.81 8.91 10.97
CA ALA A 618 -9.36 8.89 9.60
C ALA A 618 -8.46 8.19 8.57
N GLY A 619 -7.21 7.86 8.89
CA GLY A 619 -6.29 7.08 8.03
C GLY A 619 -6.64 5.60 7.91
N GLU A 620 -7.61 5.08 8.68
CA GLU A 620 -7.85 3.65 8.85
C GLU A 620 -9.03 3.04 8.08
N LEU A 621 -9.64 3.74 7.13
CA LEU A 621 -10.79 3.20 6.38
C LEU A 621 -10.57 3.17 4.86
N ALA A 622 -9.45 2.61 4.40
CA ALA A 622 -9.33 2.09 3.04
C ALA A 622 -9.44 0.56 3.08
N LYS A 623 -10.61 0.04 2.74
CA LYS A 623 -10.88 -1.42 2.61
C LYS A 623 -9.94 -2.04 1.59
N PRO A 624 -9.30 -3.20 1.87
CA PRO A 624 -8.65 -3.99 0.83
C PRO A 624 -9.72 -4.62 -0.07
N ARG A 625 -9.57 -4.44 -1.38
CA ARG A 625 -10.32 -5.20 -2.39
C ARG A 625 -9.91 -6.67 -2.30
N ALA A 626 -10.88 -7.55 -2.12
CA ALA A 626 -10.72 -8.97 -2.30
C ALA A 626 -10.34 -9.27 -3.76
N GLY A 627 -9.19 -9.90 -3.97
CA GLY A 627 -8.70 -10.41 -5.25
C GLY A 627 -7.85 -11.63 -4.98
N SER A 628 -8.42 -12.77 -5.35
CA SER A 628 -7.87 -14.12 -5.57
C SER A 628 -6.39 -14.36 -5.29
N ALA A 629 -6.15 -15.25 -4.34
CA ALA A 629 -4.87 -15.85 -4.01
C ALA A 629 -4.37 -16.76 -5.15
N GLN A 630 -3.16 -16.46 -5.64
CA GLN A 630 -2.27 -17.46 -6.26
C GLN A 630 -0.98 -17.54 -5.44
N PRO A 631 -0.39 -18.73 -5.27
CA PRO A 631 0.77 -18.91 -4.40
C PRO A 631 2.02 -18.25 -4.99
N PRO A 632 2.94 -17.73 -4.17
CA PRO A 632 4.13 -17.07 -4.65
C PRO A 632 5.14 -18.08 -5.18
N ALA A 633 5.44 -17.96 -6.47
CA ALA A 633 6.67 -18.52 -7.03
C ALA A 633 7.86 -17.67 -6.53
N SER A 634 8.98 -18.34 -6.25
CA SER A 634 10.26 -17.82 -5.78
C SER A 634 10.61 -16.44 -6.34
N SER A 635 11.08 -15.57 -5.46
CA SER A 635 11.46 -14.18 -5.71
C SER A 635 12.61 -14.03 -6.72
N ALA A 636 12.26 -14.04 -8.01
CA ALA A 636 13.05 -13.36 -9.02
C ALA A 636 12.43 -11.96 -9.16
N VAL A 637 13.20 -10.93 -8.86
CA VAL A 637 12.82 -9.54 -9.16
C VAL A 637 12.79 -9.39 -10.68
N VAL A 638 11.67 -9.76 -11.27
CA VAL A 638 11.31 -9.30 -12.61
C VAL A 638 10.89 -7.85 -12.43
N PRO A 639 11.44 -6.89 -13.16
CA PRO A 639 10.93 -5.53 -13.11
C PRO A 639 9.45 -5.57 -13.47
N ALA A 640 8.61 -5.16 -12.51
CA ALA A 640 7.17 -5.06 -12.71
C ALA A 640 6.91 -4.25 -13.98
N SER A 641 6.07 -4.78 -14.85
CA SER A 641 5.67 -4.13 -16.09
C SER A 641 5.21 -2.70 -15.80
N LEU A 642 5.87 -1.74 -16.43
CA LEU A 642 5.59 -0.30 -16.32
C LEU A 642 4.27 0.14 -16.98
N ASP A 643 3.44 -0.80 -17.41
CA ASP A 643 2.22 -0.55 -18.20
C ASP A 643 0.92 -0.52 -17.37
N ALA A 644 0.96 -0.45 -16.04
CA ALA A 644 -0.24 -0.19 -15.26
C ALA A 644 -0.57 1.31 -15.31
N PRO A 645 -1.76 1.73 -15.79
CA PRO A 645 -2.13 3.13 -15.83
C PRO A 645 -2.20 3.68 -14.40
N LEU A 646 -1.55 4.81 -14.18
CA LEU A 646 -1.76 5.63 -12.99
C LEU A 646 -3.20 6.13 -13.03
N THR A 647 -4.11 5.43 -12.36
CA THR A 647 -5.46 5.95 -12.12
C THR A 647 -5.37 7.13 -11.15
N LYS A 648 -6.06 8.20 -11.54
CA LYS A 648 -6.21 9.46 -10.79
C LYS A 648 -6.81 9.24 -9.41
#